data_55a0a742ec99229fb82fc3ea7a3284d3
#
_entry.id   55a0a742ec99229fb82fc3ea7a3284d3
#
_cell.length_a   1.000
_cell.length_b   1.000
_cell.length_c   1.000
_cell.angle_alpha   90.00
_cell.angle_beta   90.00
_cell.angle_gamma   90.00
#
_symmetry.space_group_name_H-M   'P 1'
#
loop_
_entity.id
_entity.type
_entity.pdbx_description
1 polymer ?
#
loop_
_entity_poly.entity_id
_entity_poly.type
_entity_poly.pdbx_seq_one_letter_code
_entity_poly.pdbx_strand_id
1 'polypeptide(L)'
;MLTGYDIQFVCREVATVWATSPRCLVVYPLGKKSKQRVGVAAKNGAMSVFSIGRTTGRVAVFDTTPQGKPVSCATLYEDQLFFVHGSTLDAYSRRGRRFFSFDTNVTEVIHTLFVSTPFIICCGSFMVTAFKEANELGFYMAPDRINAMVSCVAAAAAVNVAERSFDDYRCILGCNDRTIRMLQGHKSIEEVHCEASVTSLGVSEGTRRVYYGTGAGSLGCLELKDRDTSLSRVFSLIPDEHQAAVTALAVYDINLDEKEELLVGHQDGTVQVFYIHVEEGVDRSYPICIWSGSTDESVLSIAAGFITHARLPDMLVHSFSGTVTAFTLQVEDHRALEEAAADNAGLESAAAQISEVSRDIDALKQSIVAQTQKLARRSGVTKSGTPLLAVSSTFKTKVTLSQQKDDPALRLLVEVDTPLDCVVLQSEVQLHFLDKGSAEVIVQEEIPRNNPSMKSLAIVRPLETRRHSCSVTFWVEDGHWGMVSVTALAVPAPRTAQVKTVQLRPLPLYERVGKVDEALTGEEGPAALSTMEVQGKFSARDMHSWILKLLPGTPEIYQEKTSSLSYEDTFFHHKLGVKYGDGHALFTTGSLQALMVTKRFISYCASERLIEVDFAVNVHSKAVRFNLSCIVPRITACNTGLQSLRLLEALQELQGDQQTAVACFPKEHQQLLERADAVKKAHPRAVLTMGYLQSSLLSLYDSVVEFVPTTPKMSPATKEALLAAAGHGTASEITSELERLFLCDDESGAQ
;
A
#
# COMPACT_ATOMS: atom_id res chain seq x y z
N MET A 1 -29.53 -8.40 20.93
CA MET A 1 -28.12 -8.71 21.14
C MET A 1 -27.75 -9.76 20.10
N LEU A 2 -27.04 -9.37 19.09
CA LEU A 2 -26.50 -10.29 18.07
C LEU A 2 -25.25 -10.92 18.67
N THR A 3 -25.40 -12.02 19.36
CA THR A 3 -24.29 -12.83 19.84
C THR A 3 -23.87 -13.71 18.67
N GLY A 4 -22.83 -13.35 17.96
CA GLY A 4 -22.33 -14.25 16.95
C GLY A 4 -21.31 -13.64 16.02
N TYR A 5 -20.32 -14.40 15.74
CA TYR A 5 -19.23 -14.14 14.80
C TYR A 5 -19.66 -14.18 13.32
N ASP A 6 -20.97 -14.26 13.01
CA ASP A 6 -21.50 -14.40 11.65
C ASP A 6 -22.37 -13.17 11.31
N ILE A 7 -21.66 -12.07 10.99
CA ILE A 7 -22.28 -10.81 10.60
C ILE A 7 -22.30 -10.73 9.06
N GLN A 8 -23.46 -10.46 8.48
CA GLN A 8 -23.59 -10.24 7.05
C GLN A 8 -23.96 -8.77 6.76
N PHE A 9 -23.35 -8.19 5.76
CA PHE A 9 -23.63 -6.84 5.30
C PHE A 9 -24.25 -6.86 3.90
N VAL A 10 -25.23 -6.00 3.71
CA VAL A 10 -25.76 -5.66 2.38
C VAL A 10 -25.04 -4.42 1.88
N CYS A 11 -24.48 -4.54 0.68
CA CYS A 11 -23.75 -3.47 0.01
C CYS A 11 -24.72 -2.61 -0.81
N ARG A 12 -24.61 -1.29 -0.70
CA ARG A 12 -25.37 -0.33 -1.50
C ARG A 12 -24.51 0.88 -1.85
N GLU A 13 -24.45 1.20 -3.15
CA GLU A 13 -23.87 2.47 -3.58
C GLU A 13 -24.78 3.63 -3.15
N VAL A 14 -24.23 4.59 -2.44
CA VAL A 14 -24.95 5.73 -1.83
C VAL A 14 -24.78 6.99 -2.65
N ALA A 15 -23.57 7.24 -3.13
CA ALA A 15 -23.25 8.42 -3.91
C ALA A 15 -21.96 8.18 -4.70
N THR A 16 -21.85 8.84 -5.85
CA THR A 16 -20.59 9.00 -6.58
C THR A 16 -20.18 10.45 -6.51
N VAL A 17 -19.00 10.71 -5.94
CA VAL A 17 -18.37 12.02 -5.86
C VAL A 17 -17.00 11.90 -6.48
N TRP A 18 -16.53 12.93 -7.17
CA TRP A 18 -15.20 12.89 -7.77
C TRP A 18 -14.12 12.52 -6.76
N ALA A 19 -13.20 11.65 -7.18
CA ALA A 19 -12.10 11.20 -6.36
C ALA A 19 -11.28 12.36 -5.79
N THR A 20 -10.89 12.23 -4.53
CA THR A 20 -10.08 13.21 -3.82
C THR A 20 -8.97 12.54 -3.01
N SER A 21 -8.46 13.24 -2.02
CA SER A 21 -7.45 12.70 -1.11
C SER A 21 -8.08 11.78 -0.05
N PRO A 22 -7.31 10.90 0.58
CA PRO A 22 -7.75 10.16 1.77
C PRO A 22 -8.24 11.09 2.89
N ARG A 23 -9.05 10.57 3.82
CA ARG A 23 -9.59 11.32 4.98
C ARG A 23 -10.46 12.52 4.62
N CYS A 24 -11.19 12.41 3.52
CA CYS A 24 -12.14 13.42 3.05
C CYS A 24 -13.60 12.97 3.18
N LEU A 25 -13.87 11.88 3.89
CA LEU A 25 -15.21 11.40 4.26
C LEU A 25 -15.45 11.72 5.73
N VAL A 26 -16.55 12.41 6.03
CA VAL A 26 -16.95 12.77 7.40
C VAL A 26 -18.42 12.46 7.64
N VAL A 27 -18.76 11.98 8.83
CA VAL A 27 -20.14 11.69 9.25
C VAL A 27 -20.50 12.64 10.39
N TYR A 28 -21.52 13.49 10.17
CA TYR A 28 -21.96 14.46 11.18
C TYR A 28 -22.54 13.76 12.40
N PRO A 29 -22.41 14.35 13.60
CA PRO A 29 -23.02 13.80 14.79
C PRO A 29 -24.54 13.73 14.66
N LEU A 30 -25.14 12.78 15.39
CA LEU A 30 -26.57 12.57 15.40
C LEU A 30 -27.26 13.85 15.91
N GLY A 31 -28.20 14.39 15.12
CA GLY A 31 -28.92 15.59 15.47
C GLY A 31 -30.35 15.27 15.90
N LYS A 32 -31.26 16.24 15.72
CA LYS A 32 -32.71 16.04 15.96
C LYS A 32 -33.37 15.01 15.03
N LYS A 33 -32.73 14.71 13.88
CA LYS A 33 -33.17 13.69 12.94
C LYS A 33 -32.49 12.35 13.31
N SER A 34 -33.20 11.27 13.07
CA SER A 34 -32.74 9.91 13.34
C SER A 34 -31.62 9.42 12.40
N LYS A 35 -31.29 10.19 11.36
CA LYS A 35 -30.26 9.90 10.40
C LYS A 35 -29.19 10.99 10.38
N GLN A 36 -27.93 10.57 10.21
CA GLN A 36 -26.77 11.45 10.13
C GLN A 36 -26.57 11.97 8.70
N ARG A 37 -25.82 13.04 8.56
CA ARG A 37 -25.40 13.61 7.29
C ARG A 37 -24.00 13.15 6.98
N VAL A 38 -23.69 13.05 5.70
CA VAL A 38 -22.37 12.67 5.19
C VAL A 38 -21.78 13.85 4.44
N GLY A 39 -20.52 14.15 4.71
CA GLY A 39 -19.73 15.12 3.96
C GLY A 39 -18.62 14.42 3.20
N VAL A 40 -18.49 14.70 1.92
CA VAL A 40 -17.44 14.13 1.05
C VAL A 40 -16.82 15.23 0.21
N ALA A 41 -15.51 15.21 0.07
CA ALA A 41 -14.80 16.15 -0.78
C ALA A 41 -15.00 15.84 -2.27
N ALA A 42 -15.06 16.90 -3.09
CA ALA A 42 -15.09 16.82 -4.53
C ALA A 42 -13.78 17.31 -5.15
N LYS A 43 -13.43 16.80 -6.33
CA LYS A 43 -12.19 17.12 -7.06
C LYS A 43 -11.99 18.62 -7.36
N ASN A 44 -13.08 19.38 -7.46
CA ASN A 44 -13.08 20.82 -7.68
C ASN A 44 -12.74 21.66 -6.44
N GLY A 45 -12.46 21.01 -5.30
CA GLY A 45 -12.17 21.68 -4.03
C GLY A 45 -13.42 22.07 -3.24
N ALA A 46 -14.59 21.53 -3.57
CA ALA A 46 -15.81 21.71 -2.80
C ALA A 46 -16.06 20.49 -1.89
N MET A 47 -16.68 20.73 -0.74
CA MET A 47 -17.26 19.69 0.10
C MET A 47 -18.75 19.59 -0.20
N SER A 48 -19.23 18.38 -0.46
CA SER A 48 -20.63 18.07 -0.68
C SER A 48 -21.20 17.41 0.57
N VAL A 49 -22.19 18.03 1.18
CA VAL A 49 -22.87 17.50 2.37
C VAL A 49 -24.28 17.08 2.00
N PHE A 50 -24.62 15.83 2.27
CA PHE A 50 -25.91 15.25 1.90
C PHE A 50 -26.46 14.32 3.00
N SER A 51 -27.72 13.96 2.88
CA SER A 51 -28.39 12.90 3.66
C SER A 51 -29.04 11.91 2.73
N ILE A 52 -29.32 10.70 3.21
CA ILE A 52 -29.98 9.66 2.42
C ILE A 52 -31.47 9.63 2.77
N GLY A 53 -32.30 9.91 1.76
CA GLY A 53 -33.75 9.77 1.85
C GLY A 53 -34.19 8.31 1.78
N ARG A 54 -35.40 8.00 2.26
CA ARG A 54 -35.94 6.63 2.19
C ARG A 54 -36.25 6.20 0.75
N THR A 55 -36.73 7.11 -0.08
CA THR A 55 -37.18 6.84 -1.45
C THR A 55 -36.39 7.62 -2.51
N THR A 56 -35.85 8.79 -2.15
CA THR A 56 -35.23 9.74 -3.11
C THR A 56 -33.72 9.58 -3.23
N GLY A 57 -33.10 8.60 -2.56
CA GLY A 57 -31.64 8.45 -2.59
C GLY A 57 -30.90 9.63 -1.92
N ARG A 58 -29.89 10.16 -2.58
CA ARG A 58 -29.07 11.29 -2.08
C ARG A 58 -29.89 12.61 -2.07
N VAL A 59 -29.99 13.25 -0.91
CA VAL A 59 -30.58 14.57 -0.73
C VAL A 59 -29.48 15.55 -0.34
N ALA A 60 -29.13 16.47 -1.25
CA ALA A 60 -28.15 17.51 -0.96
C ALA A 60 -28.61 18.41 0.18
N VAL A 61 -27.71 18.69 1.12
CA VAL A 61 -27.95 19.64 2.22
C VAL A 61 -27.30 20.97 1.90
N PHE A 62 -26.04 20.96 1.54
CA PHE A 62 -25.32 22.09 0.98
C PHE A 62 -24.05 21.61 0.29
N ASP A 63 -23.58 22.40 -0.66
CA ASP A 63 -22.26 22.27 -1.28
C ASP A 63 -21.47 23.54 -0.98
N THR A 64 -20.19 23.41 -0.66
CA THR A 64 -19.32 24.57 -0.48
C THR A 64 -18.89 25.13 -1.84
N THR A 65 -18.47 26.37 -1.88
CA THR A 65 -17.97 26.98 -3.12
C THR A 65 -16.69 26.28 -3.59
N PRO A 66 -16.60 25.88 -4.88
CA PRO A 66 -15.39 25.30 -5.42
C PRO A 66 -14.21 26.25 -5.31
N GLN A 67 -13.09 25.77 -4.78
CA GLN A 67 -11.87 26.57 -4.56
C GLN A 67 -10.82 26.39 -5.65
N GLY A 68 -11.05 25.51 -6.63
CA GLY A 68 -10.13 25.23 -7.72
C GLY A 68 -8.91 24.37 -7.34
N LYS A 69 -8.63 24.19 -6.04
CA LYS A 69 -7.63 23.25 -5.51
C LYS A 69 -8.35 22.11 -4.81
N PRO A 70 -7.93 20.84 -4.99
CA PRO A 70 -8.57 19.72 -4.33
C PRO A 70 -8.48 19.85 -2.80
N VAL A 71 -9.51 19.36 -2.11
CA VAL A 71 -9.47 19.22 -0.66
C VAL A 71 -8.48 18.12 -0.30
N SER A 72 -7.57 18.40 0.62
CA SER A 72 -6.54 17.44 1.05
C SER A 72 -6.94 16.62 2.28
N CYS A 73 -7.71 17.20 3.19
CA CYS A 73 -8.28 16.54 4.36
C CYS A 73 -9.49 17.31 4.89
N ALA A 74 -10.36 16.60 5.61
CA ALA A 74 -11.52 17.18 6.26
C ALA A 74 -11.76 16.52 7.62
N THR A 75 -12.26 17.30 8.59
CA THR A 75 -12.64 16.81 9.92
C THR A 75 -13.85 17.56 10.44
N LEU A 76 -14.49 17.01 11.44
CA LEU A 76 -15.58 17.65 12.18
C LEU A 76 -15.13 17.95 13.59
N TYR A 77 -15.51 19.12 14.07
CA TYR A 77 -15.48 19.43 15.49
C TYR A 77 -16.91 19.82 15.91
N GLU A 78 -17.49 19.05 16.81
CA GLU A 78 -18.92 19.11 17.12
C GLU A 78 -19.78 18.90 15.84
N ASP A 79 -20.48 19.93 15.37
CA ASP A 79 -21.27 19.91 14.13
C ASP A 79 -20.73 20.88 13.05
N GLN A 80 -19.51 21.36 13.24
CA GLN A 80 -18.80 22.27 12.33
C GLN A 80 -17.81 21.50 11.44
N LEU A 81 -17.82 21.80 10.16
CA LEU A 81 -16.96 21.19 9.16
C LEU A 81 -15.69 22.04 8.95
N PHE A 82 -14.55 21.43 9.14
CA PHE A 82 -13.23 22.01 8.84
C PHE A 82 -12.57 21.22 7.71
N PHE A 83 -12.01 21.89 6.73
CA PHE A 83 -11.26 21.23 5.67
C PHE A 83 -10.16 22.14 5.12
N VAL A 84 -9.17 21.52 4.49
CA VAL A 84 -7.99 22.21 3.92
C VAL A 84 -7.96 22.04 2.42
N HIS A 85 -7.71 23.13 1.71
CA HIS A 85 -7.44 23.14 0.28
C HIS A 85 -6.16 23.95 0.01
N GLY A 86 -5.10 23.30 -0.47
CA GLY A 86 -3.76 23.90 -0.53
C GLY A 86 -3.22 24.22 0.86
N SER A 87 -2.91 25.48 1.16
CA SER A 87 -2.50 25.96 2.49
C SER A 87 -3.65 26.61 3.29
N THR A 88 -4.82 26.77 2.68
CA THR A 88 -5.95 27.48 3.29
C THR A 88 -6.86 26.50 4.02
N LEU A 89 -7.20 26.84 5.26
CA LEU A 89 -8.16 26.13 6.08
C LEU A 89 -9.48 26.93 6.13
N ASP A 90 -10.56 26.26 5.77
CA ASP A 90 -11.91 26.81 5.82
C ASP A 90 -12.78 26.05 6.85
N ALA A 91 -13.66 26.80 7.53
CA ALA A 91 -14.64 26.22 8.45
C ALA A 91 -16.06 26.65 8.11
N TYR A 92 -16.96 25.67 8.13
CA TYR A 92 -18.38 25.83 7.79
C TYR A 92 -19.29 25.33 8.90
N SER A 93 -20.34 26.12 9.16
CA SER A 93 -21.39 25.71 10.09
C SER A 93 -22.21 24.55 9.50
N ARG A 94 -22.99 23.86 10.35
CA ARG A 94 -23.94 22.80 9.97
C ARG A 94 -24.94 23.20 8.85
N ARG A 95 -25.13 24.49 8.62
CA ARG A 95 -26.03 25.03 7.57
C ARG A 95 -25.29 25.41 6.28
N GLY A 96 -23.98 25.19 6.19
CA GLY A 96 -23.19 25.52 5.03
C GLY A 96 -22.74 26.99 4.94
N ARG A 97 -22.81 27.75 6.07
CA ARG A 97 -22.25 29.09 6.11
C ARG A 97 -20.81 29.05 6.56
N ARG A 98 -19.89 29.59 5.74
CA ARG A 98 -18.48 29.79 6.11
C ARG A 98 -18.39 30.84 7.22
N PHE A 99 -17.72 30.53 8.30
CA PHE A 99 -17.53 31.44 9.43
C PHE A 99 -16.08 31.71 9.77
N PHE A 100 -15.15 30.87 9.28
CA PHE A 100 -13.73 31.03 9.53
C PHE A 100 -12.93 30.59 8.30
N SER A 101 -11.83 31.30 8.01
CA SER A 101 -10.89 30.99 6.93
C SER A 101 -9.57 31.66 7.23
N PHE A 102 -8.47 30.90 7.16
CA PHE A 102 -7.14 31.49 7.26
C PHE A 102 -6.14 30.66 6.45
N ASP A 103 -5.05 31.33 6.03
CA ASP A 103 -3.91 30.67 5.39
C ASP A 103 -2.93 30.21 6.46
N THR A 104 -2.61 28.92 6.47
CA THR A 104 -1.69 28.32 7.44
C THR A 104 -0.24 28.64 7.14
N ASN A 105 0.09 29.14 5.93
CA ASN A 105 1.44 29.33 5.42
C ASN A 105 2.31 28.05 5.42
N VAL A 106 1.70 26.87 5.65
CA VAL A 106 2.39 25.59 5.57
C VAL A 106 2.67 25.28 4.11
N THR A 107 3.94 25.05 3.77
CA THR A 107 4.38 24.80 2.38
C THR A 107 4.10 23.36 1.93
N GLU A 108 3.97 22.44 2.88
CA GLU A 108 3.63 21.03 2.61
C GLU A 108 2.12 20.83 2.41
N VAL A 109 1.77 19.75 1.74
CA VAL A 109 0.37 19.34 1.64
C VAL A 109 -0.10 18.83 3.00
N ILE A 110 -1.05 19.51 3.61
CA ILE A 110 -1.66 19.10 4.87
C ILE A 110 -2.59 17.91 4.58
N HIS A 111 -2.26 16.73 5.08
CA HIS A 111 -3.01 15.49 4.82
C HIS A 111 -3.85 15.03 6.01
N THR A 112 -3.67 15.61 7.20
CA THR A 112 -4.50 15.33 8.36
C THR A 112 -4.70 16.58 9.18
N LEU A 113 -5.90 16.74 9.70
CA LEU A 113 -6.35 17.88 10.47
C LEU A 113 -7.01 17.38 11.75
N PHE A 114 -6.62 17.95 12.88
CA PHE A 114 -7.32 17.79 14.15
C PHE A 114 -7.75 19.15 14.67
N VAL A 115 -9.01 19.26 15.11
CA VAL A 115 -9.58 20.49 15.63
C VAL A 115 -10.20 20.23 16.99
N SER A 116 -9.81 21.05 17.95
CA SER A 116 -10.46 21.18 19.27
C SER A 116 -10.36 22.64 19.66
N THR A 117 -11.38 23.41 19.26
CA THR A 117 -11.38 24.88 19.41
C THR A 117 -10.99 25.30 20.84
N PRO A 118 -10.02 26.23 21.03
CA PRO A 118 -9.41 27.11 20.02
C PRO A 118 -8.18 26.55 19.29
N PHE A 119 -7.81 25.29 19.48
CA PHE A 119 -6.63 24.68 18.91
C PHE A 119 -6.93 23.99 17.57
N ILE A 120 -6.02 24.14 16.63
CA ILE A 120 -6.02 23.49 15.32
C ILE A 120 -4.64 22.89 15.10
N ILE A 121 -4.56 21.60 14.80
CA ILE A 121 -3.31 20.89 14.54
C ILE A 121 -3.34 20.39 13.09
N CYS A 122 -2.37 20.85 12.30
CA CYS A 122 -2.21 20.50 10.90
C CYS A 122 -0.99 19.58 10.74
N CYS A 123 -1.17 18.45 10.05
CA CYS A 123 -0.10 17.51 9.76
C CYS A 123 0.21 17.48 8.27
N GLY A 124 1.44 17.84 7.92
CA GLY A 124 2.05 17.67 6.60
C GLY A 124 2.86 16.37 6.51
N SER A 125 3.66 16.24 5.45
CA SER A 125 4.47 15.03 5.22
C SER A 125 5.62 14.88 6.22
N PHE A 126 6.18 15.98 6.73
CA PHE A 126 7.31 15.95 7.69
C PHE A 126 7.06 16.83 8.89
N MET A 127 6.07 17.72 8.83
CA MET A 127 5.86 18.75 9.84
C MET A 127 4.45 18.68 10.42
N VAL A 128 4.36 18.79 11.74
CA VAL A 128 3.11 19.00 12.49
C VAL A 128 3.14 20.41 13.05
N THR A 129 2.17 21.24 12.66
CA THR A 129 2.06 22.63 13.10
C THR A 129 0.78 22.82 13.89
N ALA A 130 0.89 23.48 15.03
CA ALA A 130 -0.23 23.83 15.90
C ALA A 130 -0.57 25.30 15.85
N PHE A 131 -1.85 25.61 15.81
CA PHE A 131 -2.40 26.95 15.78
C PHE A 131 -3.39 27.16 16.93
N LYS A 132 -3.46 28.39 17.43
CA LYS A 132 -4.52 28.87 18.30
C LYS A 132 -5.14 30.11 17.70
N GLU A 133 -6.42 30.06 17.33
CA GLU A 133 -7.13 31.18 16.69
C GLU A 133 -6.37 31.79 15.50
N ALA A 134 -5.85 30.94 14.62
CA ALA A 134 -5.01 31.31 13.47
C ALA A 134 -3.58 31.83 13.78
N ASN A 135 -3.15 31.84 15.03
CA ASN A 135 -1.78 32.16 15.41
C ASN A 135 -0.98 30.86 15.58
N GLU A 136 0.18 30.78 14.96
CA GLU A 136 1.06 29.63 15.12
C GLU A 136 1.62 29.57 16.54
N LEU A 137 1.49 28.41 17.18
CA LEU A 137 2.07 28.14 18.49
C LEU A 137 3.46 27.55 18.38
N GLY A 138 3.69 26.78 17.32
CA GLY A 138 4.94 26.14 17.03
C GLY A 138 4.76 24.88 16.20
N PHE A 139 5.87 24.20 15.91
CA PHE A 139 5.86 23.02 15.05
C PHE A 139 6.80 21.93 15.58
N TYR A 140 6.52 20.70 15.14
CA TYR A 140 7.40 19.54 15.28
C TYR A 140 7.81 19.05 13.90
N MET A 141 9.09 18.78 13.68
CA MET A 141 9.61 18.19 12.46
C MET A 141 9.98 16.72 12.73
N ALA A 142 9.33 15.81 12.01
CA ALA A 142 9.59 14.39 12.10
C ALA A 142 10.89 14.01 11.37
N PRO A 143 11.63 13.00 11.85
CA PRO A 143 12.83 12.52 11.18
C PRO A 143 12.55 11.80 9.85
N ASP A 144 11.34 11.29 9.67
CA ASP A 144 10.90 10.66 8.42
C ASP A 144 9.46 11.04 8.11
N ARG A 145 9.00 10.65 6.92
CA ARG A 145 7.67 10.98 6.41
C ARG A 145 6.57 10.49 7.33
N ILE A 146 5.65 11.40 7.67
CA ILE A 146 4.43 11.11 8.42
C ILE A 146 3.35 10.68 7.43
N ASN A 147 2.79 9.49 7.63
CA ASN A 147 1.72 8.95 6.78
C ASN A 147 0.33 9.15 7.41
N ALA A 148 0.27 9.15 8.74
CA ALA A 148 -0.98 9.27 9.49
C ALA A 148 -0.77 10.03 10.79
N MET A 149 -1.81 10.74 11.25
CA MET A 149 -1.87 11.36 12.56
C MET A 149 -3.24 11.17 13.17
N VAL A 150 -3.28 10.86 14.45
CA VAL A 150 -4.47 10.97 15.29
C VAL A 150 -4.13 11.79 16.53
N SER A 151 -5.11 12.48 17.08
CA SER A 151 -4.93 13.24 18.31
C SER A 151 -6.05 12.94 19.29
N CYS A 152 -5.71 12.91 20.57
CA CYS A 152 -6.67 12.77 21.65
C CYS A 152 -6.35 13.75 22.78
N VAL A 153 -7.33 13.99 23.62
CA VAL A 153 -7.19 14.81 24.83
C VAL A 153 -6.60 13.93 25.94
N ALA A 154 -5.59 14.41 26.64
CA ALA A 154 -4.99 13.67 27.77
C ALA A 154 -6.01 13.47 28.89
N ALA A 155 -5.92 12.33 29.60
CA ALA A 155 -6.83 12.00 30.70
C ALA A 155 -6.75 13.02 31.85
N ALA A 156 -5.60 13.67 32.03
CA ALA A 156 -5.38 14.70 33.05
C ALA A 156 -5.78 16.11 32.61
N ALA A 157 -6.25 16.27 31.33
CA ALA A 157 -6.62 17.58 30.81
C ALA A 157 -7.81 18.18 31.53
N ALA A 158 -7.87 19.52 31.56
CA ALA A 158 -9.01 20.23 32.13
C ALA A 158 -10.31 19.85 31.43
N VAL A 159 -11.38 19.62 32.21
CA VAL A 159 -12.71 19.33 31.68
C VAL A 159 -13.24 20.52 30.87
N ASN A 160 -12.97 21.73 31.33
CA ASN A 160 -13.32 22.95 30.61
C ASN A 160 -12.33 23.18 29.45
N VAL A 161 -12.81 23.14 28.23
CA VAL A 161 -12.01 23.33 27.00
C VAL A 161 -11.28 24.68 26.98
N ALA A 162 -11.86 25.72 27.56
CA ALA A 162 -11.23 27.05 27.60
C ALA A 162 -9.98 27.13 28.50
N GLU A 163 -9.81 26.19 29.44
CA GLU A 163 -8.69 26.12 30.36
C GLU A 163 -7.56 25.20 29.84
N ARG A 164 -7.79 24.46 28.72
CA ARG A 164 -6.81 23.57 28.15
C ARG A 164 -5.63 24.32 27.54
N SER A 165 -4.46 23.76 27.75
CA SER A 165 -3.22 24.16 27.08
C SER A 165 -2.96 23.25 25.86
N PHE A 166 -1.99 23.60 25.01
CA PHE A 166 -1.59 22.72 23.90
C PHE A 166 -0.93 21.41 24.41
N ASP A 167 -0.29 21.45 25.56
CA ASP A 167 0.33 20.27 26.18
C ASP A 167 -0.69 19.23 26.72
N ASP A 168 -1.98 19.58 26.76
CA ASP A 168 -3.05 18.67 27.14
C ASP A 168 -3.47 17.74 25.98
N TYR A 169 -2.94 17.94 24.78
CA TYR A 169 -3.20 17.11 23.63
C TYR A 169 -2.04 16.14 23.39
N ARG A 170 -2.38 14.92 23.01
CA ARG A 170 -1.45 13.89 22.55
C ARG A 170 -1.64 13.71 21.06
N CYS A 171 -0.59 14.02 20.29
CA CYS A 171 -0.56 13.75 18.86
C CYS A 171 0.25 12.47 18.61
N ILE A 172 -0.37 11.51 17.98
CA ILE A 172 0.24 10.21 17.68
C ILE A 172 0.44 10.15 16.17
N LEU A 173 1.70 9.99 15.76
CA LEU A 173 2.16 10.02 14.38
C LEU A 173 2.55 8.62 13.94
N GLY A 174 2.01 8.16 12.81
CA GLY A 174 2.46 6.96 12.12
C GLY A 174 3.41 7.33 10.99
N CYS A 175 4.65 6.86 11.08
CA CYS A 175 5.73 7.26 10.20
C CYS A 175 6.17 6.15 9.25
N ASN A 176 6.83 6.55 8.17
CA ASN A 176 7.33 5.64 7.15
C ASN A 176 8.53 4.80 7.62
N ASP A 177 9.26 5.28 8.63
CA ASP A 177 10.37 4.59 9.28
C ASP A 177 9.95 3.47 10.24
N ARG A 178 8.70 2.98 10.13
CA ARG A 178 8.11 1.94 10.97
C ARG A 178 7.99 2.35 12.45
N THR A 179 7.90 3.64 12.73
CA THR A 179 7.82 4.14 14.10
C THR A 179 6.50 4.87 14.31
N ILE A 180 5.86 4.60 15.44
CA ILE A 180 4.79 5.43 15.98
C ILE A 180 5.41 6.36 17.01
N ARG A 181 5.22 7.68 16.84
CA ARG A 181 5.71 8.72 17.73
C ARG A 181 4.57 9.39 18.45
N MET A 182 4.70 9.53 19.75
CA MET A 182 3.74 10.29 20.55
C MET A 182 4.33 11.65 20.93
N LEU A 183 3.59 12.70 20.61
CA LEU A 183 3.97 14.08 20.93
C LEU A 183 3.13 14.62 22.08
N GLN A 184 3.80 15.39 22.94
CA GLN A 184 3.18 16.32 23.87
C GLN A 184 3.66 17.74 23.53
N GLY A 185 2.74 18.60 23.12
CA GLY A 185 3.13 19.88 22.56
C GLY A 185 4.01 19.69 21.31
N HIS A 186 5.24 20.21 21.34
CA HIS A 186 6.21 20.14 20.25
C HIS A 186 7.31 19.08 20.46
N LYS A 187 7.18 18.22 21.47
CA LYS A 187 8.22 17.24 21.83
C LYS A 187 7.73 15.83 21.65
N SER A 188 8.56 15.00 21.02
CA SER A 188 8.37 13.55 21.05
C SER A 188 8.69 13.05 22.47
N ILE A 189 7.70 12.40 23.08
CA ILE A 189 7.84 11.84 24.44
C ILE A 189 8.05 10.34 24.42
N GLU A 190 7.57 9.65 23.38
CA GLU A 190 7.73 8.21 23.23
C GLU A 190 7.75 7.77 21.77
N GLU A 191 8.47 6.68 21.50
CA GLU A 191 8.56 6.06 20.18
C GLU A 191 8.38 4.55 20.29
N VAL A 192 7.51 3.98 19.45
CA VAL A 192 7.23 2.55 19.39
C VAL A 192 7.53 2.05 17.98
N HIS A 193 8.36 1.00 17.87
CA HIS A 193 8.66 0.38 16.57
C HIS A 193 7.58 -0.61 16.15
N CYS A 194 7.19 -0.56 14.89
CA CYS A 194 6.20 -1.42 14.27
C CYS A 194 6.85 -2.36 13.24
N GLU A 195 6.08 -3.32 12.78
CA GLU A 195 6.51 -4.39 11.87
C GLU A 195 6.83 -3.87 10.46
N ALA A 196 6.08 -2.85 10.01
CA ALA A 196 6.28 -2.19 8.72
C ALA A 196 5.91 -0.70 8.82
N SER A 197 6.03 0.06 7.71
CA SER A 197 5.65 1.47 7.66
C SER A 197 4.19 1.66 8.07
N VAL A 198 3.93 2.57 8.98
CA VAL A 198 2.57 2.85 9.48
C VAL A 198 1.85 3.74 8.47
N THR A 199 0.72 3.28 7.93
CA THR A 199 -0.03 3.95 6.86
C THR A 199 -1.33 4.56 7.33
N SER A 200 -1.93 4.00 8.39
CA SER A 200 -3.21 4.45 8.94
C SER A 200 -3.23 4.33 10.45
N LEU A 201 -3.97 5.22 11.09
CA LEU A 201 -4.18 5.25 12.54
C LEU A 201 -5.66 5.46 12.83
N GLY A 202 -6.15 4.83 13.90
CA GLY A 202 -7.47 5.04 14.48
C GLY A 202 -7.35 5.14 16.00
N VAL A 203 -8.20 5.92 16.65
CA VAL A 203 -8.21 6.08 18.10
C VAL A 203 -9.59 5.78 18.66
N SER A 204 -9.64 5.03 19.75
CA SER A 204 -10.80 4.89 20.61
C SER A 204 -10.58 5.74 21.85
N GLU A 205 -11.38 6.77 22.01
CA GLU A 205 -11.31 7.64 23.20
C GLU A 205 -11.83 6.92 24.45
N GLY A 206 -12.83 6.05 24.29
CA GLY A 206 -13.44 5.30 25.40
C GLY A 206 -12.48 4.31 26.05
N THR A 207 -11.75 3.56 25.25
CA THR A 207 -10.80 2.53 25.73
C THR A 207 -9.36 3.04 25.82
N ARG A 208 -9.09 4.27 25.37
CA ARG A 208 -7.74 4.88 25.28
C ARG A 208 -6.76 4.04 24.47
N ARG A 209 -7.26 3.40 23.42
CA ARG A 209 -6.50 2.56 22.52
C ARG A 209 -6.26 3.24 21.19
N VAL A 210 -5.06 3.02 20.65
CA VAL A 210 -4.63 3.50 19.34
C VAL A 210 -4.39 2.28 18.46
N TYR A 211 -5.18 2.19 17.40
CA TYR A 211 -5.05 1.13 16.41
C TYR A 211 -4.20 1.64 15.26
N TYR A 212 -3.34 0.79 14.73
CA TYR A 212 -2.52 1.13 13.57
C TYR A 212 -2.59 0.07 12.49
N GLY A 213 -2.50 0.52 11.26
CA GLY A 213 -2.36 -0.33 10.09
C GLY A 213 -1.08 -0.01 9.34
N THR A 214 -0.49 -1.01 8.72
CA THR A 214 0.80 -0.91 8.05
C THR A 214 0.72 -1.08 6.55
N GLY A 215 1.80 -0.70 5.85
CA GLY A 215 1.97 -0.92 4.42
C GLY A 215 2.08 -2.39 4.01
N ALA A 216 2.39 -3.28 4.97
CA ALA A 216 2.41 -4.73 4.77
C ALA A 216 1.08 -5.43 5.11
N GLY A 217 0.02 -4.69 5.42
CA GLY A 217 -1.28 -5.25 5.78
C GLY A 217 -1.42 -5.64 7.26
N SER A 218 -0.38 -5.49 8.09
CA SER A 218 -0.43 -5.80 9.52
C SER A 218 -1.30 -4.81 10.27
N LEU A 219 -1.95 -5.28 11.33
CA LEU A 219 -2.77 -4.48 12.25
C LEU A 219 -2.19 -4.58 13.66
N GLY A 220 -2.23 -3.49 14.41
CA GLY A 220 -1.82 -3.52 15.80
C GLY A 220 -2.60 -2.56 16.68
N CYS A 221 -2.42 -2.73 17.98
CA CYS A 221 -3.05 -1.90 19.00
C CYS A 221 -2.04 -1.51 20.07
N LEU A 222 -2.04 -0.24 20.40
CA LEU A 222 -1.31 0.36 21.50
C LEU A 222 -2.30 0.93 22.51
N GLU A 223 -2.00 0.84 23.78
CA GLU A 223 -2.78 1.43 24.86
C GLU A 223 -2.00 2.59 25.49
N LEU A 224 -2.70 3.71 25.70
CA LEU A 224 -2.16 4.86 26.42
C LEU A 224 -2.14 4.59 27.92
N LYS A 225 -0.95 4.54 28.53
CA LYS A 225 -0.71 4.29 29.97
C LYS A 225 -0.05 5.49 30.64
N ASP A 226 0.12 5.41 31.96
CA ASP A 226 0.84 6.38 32.79
C ASP A 226 0.37 7.82 32.60
N ARG A 227 -0.95 8.05 32.64
CA ARG A 227 -1.58 9.34 32.36
C ARG A 227 -1.25 9.89 30.97
N ASP A 228 -1.19 8.98 29.98
CA ASP A 228 -0.91 9.28 28.58
C ASP A 228 0.50 9.80 28.31
N THR A 229 1.49 9.27 29.02
CA THR A 229 2.91 9.52 28.77
C THR A 229 3.62 8.32 28.17
N SER A 230 3.01 7.12 28.17
CA SER A 230 3.57 5.90 27.59
C SER A 230 2.57 5.12 26.72
N LEU A 231 3.13 4.38 25.77
CA LEU A 231 2.39 3.50 24.84
C LEU A 231 2.79 2.05 25.07
N SER A 232 1.84 1.21 25.50
CA SER A 232 2.07 -0.22 25.64
C SER A 232 1.41 -1.01 24.52
N ARG A 233 2.13 -1.97 23.93
CA ARG A 233 1.58 -2.84 22.89
C ARG A 233 0.59 -3.83 23.48
N VAL A 234 -0.63 -3.85 22.94
CA VAL A 234 -1.70 -4.77 23.33
C VAL A 234 -1.65 -6.02 22.46
N PHE A 235 -1.64 -5.82 21.14
CA PHE A 235 -1.47 -6.90 20.16
C PHE A 235 -0.81 -6.39 18.87
N SER A 236 -0.30 -7.35 18.09
CA SER A 236 0.13 -7.17 16.71
C SER A 236 -0.33 -8.38 15.91
N LEU A 237 -1.14 -8.16 14.89
CA LEU A 237 -1.62 -9.15 13.94
C LEU A 237 -0.83 -9.02 12.65
N ILE A 238 0.04 -9.97 12.41
CA ILE A 238 0.78 -10.09 11.14
C ILE A 238 0.00 -11.11 10.30
N PRO A 239 -0.46 -10.77 9.10
CA PRO A 239 -1.20 -11.71 8.27
C PRO A 239 -0.29 -12.85 7.80
N ASP A 240 -0.83 -14.08 7.78
CA ASP A 240 -0.13 -15.28 7.29
C ASP A 240 0.04 -15.26 5.76
N GLU A 241 -0.93 -14.66 5.06
CA GLU A 241 -0.88 -14.43 3.62
C GLU A 241 -0.67 -12.94 3.33
N HIS A 242 -0.16 -12.65 2.15
CA HIS A 242 0.06 -11.27 1.71
C HIS A 242 -1.26 -10.49 1.62
N GLN A 243 -1.46 -9.58 2.55
CA GLN A 243 -2.53 -8.60 2.51
C GLN A 243 -2.02 -7.29 1.91
N ALA A 244 -2.92 -6.58 1.23
CA ALA A 244 -2.63 -5.25 0.75
C ALA A 244 -2.49 -4.24 1.91
N ALA A 245 -1.78 -3.13 1.64
CA ALA A 245 -1.58 -2.07 2.62
C ALA A 245 -2.91 -1.61 3.24
N VAL A 246 -2.93 -1.39 4.54
CA VAL A 246 -4.07 -0.80 5.25
C VAL A 246 -4.10 0.70 4.97
N THR A 247 -5.15 1.17 4.32
CA THR A 247 -5.28 2.57 3.87
C THR A 247 -6.19 3.41 4.75
N ALA A 248 -7.17 2.77 5.40
CA ALA A 248 -8.13 3.45 6.26
C ALA A 248 -8.49 2.59 7.48
N LEU A 249 -8.63 3.25 8.64
CA LEU A 249 -9.09 2.67 9.89
C LEU A 249 -10.17 3.55 10.51
N ALA A 250 -11.20 2.91 11.05
CA ALA A 250 -12.19 3.55 11.90
C ALA A 250 -12.57 2.61 13.04
N VAL A 251 -12.99 3.18 14.16
CA VAL A 251 -13.45 2.44 15.33
C VAL A 251 -14.90 2.83 15.59
N TYR A 252 -15.79 1.84 15.65
CA TYR A 252 -17.21 2.11 15.82
C TYR A 252 -17.96 0.84 16.30
N ASP A 253 -18.94 0.99 17.18
CA ASP A 253 -19.87 -0.06 17.56
C ASP A 253 -20.88 -0.30 16.43
N ILE A 254 -20.55 -1.21 15.49
CA ILE A 254 -21.36 -1.45 14.29
C ILE A 254 -22.50 -2.45 14.54
N ASN A 255 -22.37 -3.29 15.55
CA ASN A 255 -23.35 -4.33 15.91
C ASN A 255 -24.27 -3.92 17.07
N LEU A 256 -24.03 -2.76 17.69
CA LEU A 256 -24.76 -2.19 18.82
C LEU A 256 -24.71 -3.08 20.10
N ASP A 257 -23.55 -3.66 20.37
CA ASP A 257 -23.31 -4.45 21.59
C ASP A 257 -22.58 -3.66 22.70
N GLU A 258 -22.44 -2.34 22.51
CA GLU A 258 -21.68 -1.41 23.36
C GLU A 258 -20.16 -1.65 23.37
N LYS A 259 -19.66 -2.44 22.43
CA LYS A 259 -18.23 -2.63 22.19
C LYS A 259 -17.89 -2.13 20.79
N GLU A 260 -16.74 -1.52 20.69
CA GLU A 260 -16.29 -0.96 19.41
C GLU A 260 -15.58 -2.02 18.57
N GLU A 261 -15.99 -2.18 17.31
CA GLU A 261 -15.28 -2.95 16.29
C GLU A 261 -14.27 -2.06 15.55
N LEU A 262 -13.23 -2.72 15.03
CA LEU A 262 -12.24 -2.10 14.16
C LEU A 262 -12.63 -2.33 12.70
N LEU A 263 -12.91 -1.23 11.99
CA LEU A 263 -13.24 -1.21 10.56
C LEU A 263 -11.97 -0.91 9.77
N VAL A 264 -11.62 -1.80 8.85
CA VAL A 264 -10.34 -1.77 8.13
C VAL A 264 -10.56 -1.75 6.64
N GLY A 265 -9.91 -0.82 5.95
CA GLY A 265 -9.91 -0.73 4.49
C GLY A 265 -8.52 -0.88 3.92
N HIS A 266 -8.41 -1.64 2.84
CA HIS A 266 -7.15 -1.97 2.18
C HIS A 266 -7.02 -1.32 0.81
N GLN A 267 -5.79 -1.29 0.32
CA GLN A 267 -5.45 -0.72 -0.98
C GLN A 267 -6.00 -1.54 -2.17
N ASP A 268 -6.25 -2.82 -2.01
CA ASP A 268 -6.86 -3.70 -3.03
C ASP A 268 -8.38 -3.65 -3.06
N GLY A 269 -8.99 -2.84 -2.18
CA GLY A 269 -10.44 -2.72 -2.04
C GLY A 269 -11.05 -3.66 -1.02
N THR A 270 -10.26 -4.52 -0.39
CA THR A 270 -10.74 -5.37 0.70
C THR A 270 -11.16 -4.51 1.89
N VAL A 271 -12.32 -4.83 2.45
CA VAL A 271 -12.87 -4.20 3.66
C VAL A 271 -13.11 -5.29 4.68
N GLN A 272 -12.61 -5.10 5.90
CA GLN A 272 -12.71 -6.08 6.97
C GLN A 272 -13.27 -5.44 8.24
N VAL A 273 -13.98 -6.24 9.03
CA VAL A 273 -14.47 -5.86 10.35
C VAL A 273 -13.90 -6.81 11.37
N PHE A 274 -13.23 -6.27 12.37
CA PHE A 274 -12.63 -7.03 13.46
C PHE A 274 -13.30 -6.74 14.78
N TYR A 275 -13.69 -7.80 15.48
CA TYR A 275 -14.09 -7.75 16.88
C TYR A 275 -12.84 -7.90 17.75
N ILE A 276 -12.72 -7.08 18.79
CA ILE A 276 -11.60 -7.15 19.73
C ILE A 276 -12.02 -8.02 20.91
N HIS A 277 -11.60 -9.27 20.87
CA HIS A 277 -11.84 -10.21 21.96
C HIS A 277 -10.92 -9.89 23.13
N VAL A 278 -11.49 -9.80 24.33
CA VAL A 278 -10.75 -9.64 25.60
C VAL A 278 -10.90 -10.94 26.38
N GLU A 279 -9.80 -11.60 26.66
CA GLU A 279 -9.80 -12.86 27.41
C GLU A 279 -10.00 -12.57 28.90
N GLU A 280 -11.04 -13.14 29.49
CA GLU A 280 -11.36 -12.93 30.90
C GLU A 280 -10.26 -13.51 31.81
N GLY A 281 -9.68 -12.66 32.68
CA GLY A 281 -8.65 -13.07 33.65
C GLY A 281 -7.20 -13.05 33.13
N VAL A 282 -6.99 -12.72 31.86
CA VAL A 282 -5.68 -12.49 31.25
C VAL A 282 -5.73 -11.14 30.55
N ASP A 283 -4.74 -10.28 30.79
CA ASP A 283 -4.66 -8.96 30.17
C ASP A 283 -4.23 -9.08 28.68
N ARG A 284 -4.93 -9.96 27.94
CA ARG A 284 -4.70 -10.21 26.52
C ARG A 284 -5.95 -9.90 25.71
N SER A 285 -5.74 -9.10 24.68
CA SER A 285 -6.77 -8.83 23.68
C SER A 285 -6.23 -9.21 22.31
N TYR A 286 -7.08 -9.79 21.46
CA TYR A 286 -6.72 -10.14 20.09
C TYR A 286 -7.89 -9.85 19.14
N PRO A 287 -7.58 -9.43 17.89
CA PRO A 287 -8.60 -9.16 16.88
C PRO A 287 -9.08 -10.45 16.23
N ILE A 288 -10.38 -10.58 16.05
CA ILE A 288 -11.04 -11.67 15.30
C ILE A 288 -11.74 -11.02 14.11
N CYS A 289 -11.40 -11.44 12.88
CA CYS A 289 -12.12 -11.00 11.69
C CYS A 289 -13.51 -11.65 11.68
N ILE A 290 -14.55 -10.83 11.81
CA ILE A 290 -15.94 -11.27 11.83
C ILE A 290 -16.64 -11.08 10.48
N TRP A 291 -16.05 -10.28 9.58
CA TRP A 291 -16.55 -10.09 8.24
C TRP A 291 -15.45 -9.57 7.30
N SER A 292 -15.53 -9.98 6.03
CA SER A 292 -14.67 -9.49 4.95
C SER A 292 -15.45 -9.35 3.65
N GLY A 293 -15.26 -8.24 2.97
CA GLY A 293 -15.87 -7.93 1.67
C GLY A 293 -14.90 -7.14 0.78
N SER A 294 -15.33 -6.81 -0.44
CA SER A 294 -14.54 -6.03 -1.40
C SER A 294 -15.34 -4.94 -2.06
N THR A 295 -14.68 -3.82 -2.36
CA THR A 295 -15.22 -2.71 -3.18
C THR A 295 -14.60 -2.66 -4.57
N ASP A 296 -13.74 -3.62 -4.93
CA ASP A 296 -12.99 -3.69 -6.19
C ASP A 296 -12.06 -2.51 -6.48
N GLU A 297 -11.98 -1.54 -5.59
CA GLU A 297 -11.16 -0.34 -5.69
C GLU A 297 -10.49 -0.03 -4.36
N SER A 298 -9.35 0.64 -4.38
CA SER A 298 -8.64 1.08 -3.18
C SER A 298 -9.54 1.92 -2.26
N VAL A 299 -9.57 1.57 -0.99
CA VAL A 299 -10.32 2.29 0.04
C VAL A 299 -9.54 3.53 0.44
N LEU A 300 -10.14 4.71 0.31
CA LEU A 300 -9.54 5.99 0.72
C LEU A 300 -9.91 6.41 2.13
N SER A 301 -11.15 6.14 2.53
CA SER A 301 -11.66 6.52 3.85
C SER A 301 -12.76 5.56 4.29
N ILE A 302 -12.84 5.29 5.58
CA ILE A 302 -13.93 4.56 6.22
C ILE A 302 -14.51 5.44 7.33
N ALA A 303 -15.83 5.43 7.45
CA ALA A 303 -16.56 6.04 8.56
C ALA A 303 -17.82 5.23 8.85
N ALA A 304 -18.38 5.35 10.03
CA ALA A 304 -19.63 4.66 10.37
C ALA A 304 -20.65 5.61 11.01
N GLY A 305 -21.93 5.24 10.92
CA GLY A 305 -23.03 6.01 11.50
C GLY A 305 -24.40 5.60 10.98
N PHE A 306 -25.45 6.22 11.48
CA PHE A 306 -26.85 5.98 11.11
C PHE A 306 -27.21 6.78 9.85
N ILE A 307 -26.99 6.24 8.66
CA ILE A 307 -27.06 6.99 7.39
C ILE A 307 -28.21 6.53 6.51
N THR A 308 -28.27 5.26 6.15
CA THR A 308 -29.37 4.71 5.35
C THR A 308 -30.55 4.33 6.23
N HIS A 309 -30.29 3.82 7.42
CA HIS A 309 -31.29 3.42 8.41
C HIS A 309 -31.21 4.29 9.68
N ALA A 310 -32.35 4.40 10.39
CA ALA A 310 -32.44 5.18 11.62
C ALA A 310 -32.07 4.35 12.88
N ARG A 311 -31.99 3.04 12.75
CA ARG A 311 -31.82 2.10 13.88
C ARG A 311 -30.59 1.19 13.73
N LEU A 312 -30.09 1.04 12.53
CA LEU A 312 -28.90 0.26 12.23
C LEU A 312 -27.81 1.19 11.70
N PRO A 313 -26.60 1.11 12.22
CA PRO A 313 -25.48 1.85 11.67
C PRO A 313 -25.03 1.24 10.34
N ASP A 314 -24.48 2.09 9.49
CA ASP A 314 -23.87 1.75 8.24
C ASP A 314 -22.37 1.97 8.34
N MET A 315 -21.57 1.07 7.78
CA MET A 315 -20.18 1.34 7.46
C MET A 315 -20.11 1.96 6.08
N LEU A 316 -19.60 3.19 5.99
CA LEU A 316 -19.37 3.91 4.75
C LEU A 316 -17.92 3.71 4.29
N VAL A 317 -17.77 3.33 3.05
CA VAL A 317 -16.48 3.18 2.38
C VAL A 317 -16.42 4.13 1.20
N HIS A 318 -15.38 4.96 1.16
CA HIS A 318 -15.10 5.86 0.05
C HIS A 318 -13.92 5.34 -0.76
N SER A 319 -14.15 5.01 -2.03
CA SER A 319 -13.18 4.42 -2.94
C SER A 319 -12.38 5.44 -3.75
N PHE A 320 -11.36 4.98 -4.46
CA PHE A 320 -10.46 5.83 -5.26
C PHE A 320 -11.16 6.58 -6.39
N SER A 321 -12.15 5.98 -7.04
CA SER A 321 -12.95 6.62 -8.10
C SER A 321 -13.88 7.71 -7.57
N GLY A 322 -14.14 7.74 -6.26
CA GLY A 322 -15.07 8.65 -5.61
C GLY A 322 -16.44 8.03 -5.35
N THR A 323 -16.56 6.72 -5.47
CA THR A 323 -17.78 6.00 -5.09
C THR A 323 -17.84 5.89 -3.57
N VAL A 324 -19.01 6.21 -3.01
CA VAL A 324 -19.32 6.03 -1.59
C VAL A 324 -20.32 4.89 -1.47
N THR A 325 -19.87 3.82 -0.83
CA THR A 325 -20.64 2.59 -0.63
C THR A 325 -21.02 2.46 0.83
N ALA A 326 -22.27 2.16 1.13
CA ALA A 326 -22.73 1.80 2.46
C ALA A 326 -22.86 0.28 2.59
N PHE A 327 -22.29 -0.24 3.65
CA PHE A 327 -22.45 -1.62 4.09
C PHE A 327 -23.35 -1.60 5.33
N THR A 328 -24.58 -2.10 5.18
CA THR A 328 -25.59 -2.12 6.25
C THR A 328 -25.70 -3.52 6.81
N LEU A 329 -25.75 -3.64 8.13
CA LEU A 329 -25.92 -4.92 8.81
C LEU A 329 -27.24 -5.58 8.42
N GLN A 330 -27.19 -6.85 7.98
CA GLN A 330 -28.37 -7.62 7.66
C GLN A 330 -28.90 -8.31 8.93
N VAL A 331 -30.08 -7.92 9.37
CA VAL A 331 -30.80 -8.54 10.49
C VAL A 331 -31.96 -9.34 9.93
N GLU A 332 -32.06 -10.63 10.24
CA GLU A 332 -33.10 -11.54 9.68
C GLU A 332 -34.52 -11.05 9.94
N ASP A 333 -34.79 -10.41 11.06
CA ASP A 333 -36.11 -9.83 11.39
C ASP A 333 -36.55 -8.66 10.51
N HIS A 334 -35.59 -7.96 9.86
CA HIS A 334 -35.91 -6.85 8.95
C HIS A 334 -36.45 -7.32 7.61
N ARG A 335 -36.07 -8.52 7.16
CA ARG A 335 -36.59 -9.11 5.93
C ARG A 335 -38.08 -9.37 6.01
N ALA A 336 -38.56 -9.89 7.14
CA ALA A 336 -39.98 -10.11 7.41
C ALA A 336 -40.78 -8.79 7.48
N LEU A 337 -40.19 -7.70 7.98
CA LEU A 337 -40.80 -6.39 8.06
C LEU A 337 -40.80 -5.63 6.72
N GLU A 338 -39.76 -5.82 5.90
CA GLU A 338 -39.69 -5.25 4.54
C GLU A 338 -40.55 -6.04 3.56
N GLU A 339 -40.62 -7.36 3.64
CA GLU A 339 -41.52 -8.19 2.84
C GLU A 339 -43.01 -7.92 3.13
N ALA A 340 -43.40 -7.72 4.41
CA ALA A 340 -44.75 -7.36 4.77
C ALA A 340 -45.12 -5.92 4.36
N ALA A 341 -44.16 -5.00 4.23
CA ALA A 341 -44.37 -3.64 3.74
C ALA A 341 -44.28 -3.53 2.20
N ALA A 342 -43.57 -4.47 1.55
CA ALA A 342 -43.29 -4.47 0.11
C ALA A 342 -44.50 -4.96 -0.71
N ASP A 343 -45.30 -5.88 -0.17
CA ASP A 343 -46.38 -6.54 -0.94
C ASP A 343 -47.54 -5.63 -1.36
N ASN A 344 -47.76 -4.47 -0.73
CA ASN A 344 -48.85 -3.58 -1.07
C ASN A 344 -48.49 -2.15 -1.53
N ALA A 345 -47.25 -1.70 -1.31
CA ALA A 345 -46.82 -0.36 -1.72
C ALA A 345 -45.72 -0.38 -2.80
N GLY A 346 -45.13 -1.55 -3.05
CA GLY A 346 -43.90 -1.67 -3.82
C GLY A 346 -44.08 -1.48 -5.33
N LEU A 347 -45.17 -1.95 -5.90
CA LEU A 347 -45.39 -1.90 -7.37
C LEU A 347 -45.72 -0.50 -7.88
N GLU A 348 -46.57 0.23 -7.16
CA GLU A 348 -46.92 1.63 -7.51
C GLU A 348 -45.76 2.59 -7.23
N SER A 349 -44.99 2.35 -6.16
CA SER A 349 -43.79 3.13 -5.82
C SER A 349 -42.66 2.90 -6.80
N ALA A 350 -42.41 1.65 -7.24
CA ALA A 350 -41.38 1.33 -8.21
C ALA A 350 -41.67 1.92 -9.61
N ALA A 351 -42.97 1.87 -10.05
CA ALA A 351 -43.37 2.48 -11.31
C ALA A 351 -43.26 4.01 -11.28
N ALA A 352 -43.58 4.65 -10.15
CA ALA A 352 -43.37 6.07 -9.95
C ALA A 352 -41.88 6.46 -9.94
N GLN A 353 -41.05 5.68 -9.28
CA GLN A 353 -39.57 5.88 -9.27
C GLN A 353 -38.96 5.70 -10.66
N ILE A 354 -39.34 4.69 -11.41
CA ILE A 354 -38.89 4.48 -12.81
C ILE A 354 -39.30 5.66 -13.68
N SER A 355 -40.50 6.19 -13.52
CA SER A 355 -40.97 7.37 -14.26
C SER A 355 -40.23 8.66 -13.87
N GLU A 356 -39.86 8.81 -12.61
CA GLU A 356 -39.08 9.95 -12.11
C GLU A 356 -37.62 9.89 -12.58
N VAL A 357 -36.97 8.75 -12.45
CA VAL A 357 -35.60 8.52 -12.97
C VAL A 357 -35.57 8.67 -14.50
N SER A 358 -36.59 8.20 -15.22
CA SER A 358 -36.68 8.40 -16.68
C SER A 358 -36.80 9.88 -17.03
N ARG A 359 -37.54 10.65 -16.26
CA ARG A 359 -37.69 12.09 -16.44
C ARG A 359 -36.37 12.84 -16.15
N ASP A 360 -35.66 12.42 -15.11
CA ASP A 360 -34.35 12.98 -14.76
C ASP A 360 -33.28 12.65 -15.83
N ILE A 361 -33.29 11.44 -16.37
CA ILE A 361 -32.44 11.05 -17.51
C ILE A 361 -32.74 11.92 -18.73
N ASP A 362 -34.01 12.18 -19.03
CA ASP A 362 -34.37 13.01 -20.19
C ASP A 362 -34.05 14.48 -19.95
N ALA A 363 -34.19 15.00 -18.71
CA ALA A 363 -33.77 16.34 -18.36
C ALA A 363 -32.24 16.51 -18.43
N LEU A 364 -31.47 15.52 -17.97
CA LEU A 364 -30.00 15.47 -18.10
C LEU A 364 -29.58 15.39 -19.57
N LYS A 365 -30.22 14.58 -20.41
CA LYS A 365 -29.97 14.51 -21.87
C LYS A 365 -30.20 15.87 -22.52
N GLN A 366 -31.32 16.55 -22.21
CA GLN A 366 -31.61 17.87 -22.70
C GLN A 366 -30.60 18.91 -22.23
N SER A 367 -30.16 18.85 -21.00
CA SER A 367 -29.11 19.72 -20.43
C SER A 367 -27.78 19.50 -21.15
N ILE A 368 -27.39 18.24 -21.39
CA ILE A 368 -26.17 17.89 -22.14
C ILE A 368 -26.25 18.45 -23.56
N VAL A 369 -27.38 18.27 -24.26
CA VAL A 369 -27.58 18.81 -25.62
C VAL A 369 -27.49 20.34 -25.62
N ALA A 370 -28.11 21.01 -24.65
CA ALA A 370 -28.08 22.46 -24.55
C ALA A 370 -26.67 23.00 -24.26
N GLN A 371 -25.93 22.32 -23.36
CA GLN A 371 -24.54 22.67 -23.04
C GLN A 371 -23.61 22.39 -24.24
N THR A 372 -23.79 21.28 -24.94
CA THR A 372 -23.06 20.93 -26.15
C THR A 372 -23.27 21.97 -27.27
N GLN A 373 -24.53 22.41 -27.46
CA GLN A 373 -24.85 23.47 -28.39
C GLN A 373 -24.22 24.83 -28.01
N LYS A 374 -24.20 25.17 -26.71
CA LYS A 374 -23.51 26.37 -26.21
C LYS A 374 -22.00 26.31 -26.46
N LEU A 375 -21.38 25.17 -26.24
CA LEU A 375 -19.95 24.92 -26.50
C LEU A 375 -19.65 24.98 -27.99
N ALA A 376 -20.46 24.37 -28.84
CA ALA A 376 -20.32 24.41 -30.31
C ALA A 376 -20.45 25.82 -30.87
N ARG A 377 -21.32 26.66 -30.30
CA ARG A 377 -21.47 28.08 -30.66
C ARG A 377 -20.26 28.93 -30.22
N ARG A 378 -19.59 28.57 -29.09
CA ARG A 378 -18.40 29.27 -28.59
C ARG A 378 -17.11 28.89 -29.34
N SER A 379 -17.03 27.63 -29.81
CA SER A 379 -15.82 27.10 -30.46
C SER A 379 -15.73 27.42 -31.97
N GLY A 380 -16.73 28.02 -32.58
CA GLY A 380 -16.69 28.43 -34.01
C GLY A 380 -16.53 27.29 -35.01
N VAL A 381 -16.74 26.04 -34.62
CA VAL A 381 -16.53 24.86 -35.45
C VAL A 381 -17.75 24.62 -36.35
N THR A 382 -17.54 24.75 -37.63
CA THR A 382 -18.51 24.51 -38.70
C THR A 382 -18.76 23.02 -38.95
N LYS A 383 -20.01 22.68 -38.98
CA LYS A 383 -20.79 21.75 -39.84
C LYS A 383 -20.33 20.30 -40.15
N SER A 384 -19.31 19.73 -39.60
CA SER A 384 -19.14 18.28 -39.76
C SER A 384 -18.34 17.73 -38.59
N GLY A 385 -19.00 17.06 -37.70
CA GLY A 385 -18.28 16.32 -36.67
C GLY A 385 -19.07 16.15 -35.39
N THR A 386 -18.99 14.99 -34.86
CA THR A 386 -19.33 14.64 -33.50
C THR A 386 -19.00 15.78 -32.53
N PRO A 387 -19.92 16.17 -31.63
CA PRO A 387 -19.64 17.21 -30.65
C PRO A 387 -18.43 16.76 -29.81
N LEU A 388 -17.36 17.54 -29.87
CA LEU A 388 -16.25 17.43 -28.94
C LEU A 388 -16.80 17.76 -27.55
N LEU A 389 -17.23 16.76 -26.81
CA LEU A 389 -17.39 16.88 -25.38
C LEU A 389 -16.01 17.27 -24.84
N ALA A 390 -15.91 18.46 -24.24
CA ALA A 390 -14.72 18.82 -23.47
C ALA A 390 -14.68 17.93 -22.22
N VAL A 391 -14.20 16.70 -22.41
CA VAL A 391 -13.81 15.84 -21.29
C VAL A 391 -12.58 16.48 -20.66
N SER A 392 -12.53 16.57 -19.36
CA SER A 392 -11.32 16.98 -18.65
C SER A 392 -10.15 16.16 -19.20
N SER A 393 -9.20 16.83 -19.83
CA SER A 393 -8.00 16.18 -20.40
C SER A 393 -7.10 15.54 -19.34
N THR A 394 -7.40 15.76 -18.08
CA THR A 394 -6.62 15.28 -16.93
C THR A 394 -7.51 14.43 -16.01
N PHE A 395 -7.20 13.16 -15.92
CA PHE A 395 -7.74 12.25 -14.90
C PHE A 395 -6.67 11.96 -13.84
N LYS A 396 -7.08 11.59 -12.63
CA LYS A 396 -6.15 11.28 -11.55
C LYS A 396 -5.59 9.87 -11.74
N THR A 397 -4.28 9.75 -11.77
CA THR A 397 -3.58 8.45 -11.82
C THR A 397 -2.64 8.33 -10.64
N LYS A 398 -2.73 7.23 -9.93
CA LYS A 398 -1.79 6.84 -8.88
C LYS A 398 -1.11 5.54 -9.30
N VAL A 399 0.20 5.51 -9.19
CA VAL A 399 1.02 4.34 -9.48
C VAL A 399 1.78 3.98 -8.22
N THR A 400 1.62 2.75 -7.76
CA THR A 400 2.26 2.25 -6.54
C THR A 400 3.06 1.01 -6.89
N LEU A 401 4.35 0.99 -6.54
CA LEU A 401 5.21 -0.17 -6.62
C LEU A 401 5.38 -0.72 -5.20
N SER A 402 5.02 -1.97 -4.98
CA SER A 402 5.09 -2.64 -3.69
C SER A 402 5.88 -3.93 -3.79
N GLN A 403 6.55 -4.28 -2.70
CA GLN A 403 7.21 -5.56 -2.50
C GLN A 403 6.26 -6.50 -1.76
N GLN A 404 6.48 -7.79 -1.90
CA GLN A 404 5.78 -8.82 -1.14
C GLN A 404 6.79 -9.59 -0.31
N LYS A 405 6.45 -9.90 0.92
CA LYS A 405 7.31 -10.70 1.79
C LYS A 405 7.42 -12.12 1.25
N ASP A 406 8.61 -12.71 1.31
CA ASP A 406 8.91 -14.06 0.81
C ASP A 406 8.62 -14.27 -0.70
N ASP A 407 8.52 -13.16 -1.47
CA ASP A 407 8.34 -13.19 -2.92
C ASP A 407 9.38 -12.29 -3.60
N PRO A 408 10.10 -12.78 -4.64
CA PRO A 408 11.04 -11.95 -5.39
C PRO A 408 10.36 -10.98 -6.35
N ALA A 409 9.05 -11.07 -6.50
CA ALA A 409 8.29 -10.25 -7.44
C ALA A 409 7.86 -8.92 -6.83
N LEU A 410 7.87 -7.91 -7.68
CA LEU A 410 7.33 -6.58 -7.42
C LEU A 410 5.91 -6.50 -7.99
N ARG A 411 5.01 -5.86 -7.28
CA ARG A 411 3.66 -5.58 -7.74
C ARG A 411 3.52 -4.10 -8.08
N LEU A 412 3.19 -3.81 -9.34
CA LEU A 412 2.85 -2.47 -9.81
C LEU A 412 1.32 -2.35 -9.86
N LEU A 413 0.76 -1.46 -9.06
CA LEU A 413 -0.66 -1.14 -9.04
C LEU A 413 -0.87 0.23 -9.68
N VAL A 414 -1.74 0.29 -10.68
CA VAL A 414 -2.16 1.51 -11.37
C VAL A 414 -3.63 1.75 -11.06
N GLU A 415 -3.94 2.88 -10.44
CA GLU A 415 -5.28 3.29 -10.05
C GLU A 415 -5.65 4.58 -10.78
N VAL A 416 -6.84 4.65 -11.34
CA VAL A 416 -7.36 5.80 -12.10
C VAL A 416 -8.79 6.13 -11.67
N ASP A 417 -9.16 7.41 -11.74
CA ASP A 417 -10.50 7.88 -11.38
C ASP A 417 -11.52 7.76 -12.52
N THR A 418 -11.12 7.15 -13.63
CA THR A 418 -11.96 6.88 -14.81
C THR A 418 -11.79 5.42 -15.24
N PRO A 419 -12.77 4.81 -15.93
CA PRO A 419 -12.59 3.45 -16.43
C PRO A 419 -11.34 3.31 -17.32
N LEU A 420 -10.52 2.30 -17.02
CA LEU A 420 -9.24 2.03 -17.66
C LEU A 420 -9.41 1.11 -18.86
N ASP A 421 -8.83 1.47 -20.01
CA ASP A 421 -8.76 0.63 -21.21
C ASP A 421 -7.56 -0.32 -21.13
N CYS A 422 -6.37 0.27 -21.01
CA CYS A 422 -5.13 -0.49 -20.83
C CYS A 422 -4.03 0.39 -20.21
N VAL A 423 -2.99 -0.28 -19.76
CA VAL A 423 -1.75 0.34 -19.30
C VAL A 423 -0.61 -0.09 -20.19
N VAL A 424 0.16 0.86 -20.73
CA VAL A 424 1.37 0.58 -21.49
C VAL A 424 2.57 0.81 -20.59
N LEU A 425 3.39 -0.24 -20.42
CA LEU A 425 4.63 -0.22 -19.65
C LEU A 425 5.83 -0.16 -20.60
N GLN A 426 6.66 0.85 -20.42
CA GLN A 426 7.93 1.00 -21.14
C GLN A 426 9.06 1.08 -20.11
N SER A 427 10.05 0.22 -20.20
CA SER A 427 11.13 0.15 -19.23
C SER A 427 12.51 0.15 -19.87
N GLU A 428 13.45 0.84 -19.23
CA GLU A 428 14.88 0.77 -19.51
C GLU A 428 15.52 -0.49 -18.95
N VAL A 429 14.79 -1.23 -18.11
CA VAL A 429 15.22 -2.48 -17.48
C VAL A 429 14.39 -3.62 -18.02
N GLN A 430 14.97 -4.81 -18.16
CA GLN A 430 14.23 -6.01 -18.53
C GLN A 430 13.28 -6.38 -17.39
N LEU A 431 11.98 -6.47 -17.71
CA LEU A 431 10.92 -6.89 -16.80
C LEU A 431 10.47 -8.31 -17.15
N HIS A 432 10.41 -9.18 -16.15
CA HIS A 432 9.95 -10.56 -16.30
C HIS A 432 8.57 -10.68 -15.67
N PHE A 433 7.54 -10.75 -16.51
CA PHE A 433 6.15 -10.69 -16.09
C PHE A 433 5.59 -12.05 -15.67
N LEU A 434 4.58 -12.03 -14.79
CA LEU A 434 3.76 -13.20 -14.47
C LEU A 434 2.70 -13.39 -15.57
N ASP A 435 2.70 -14.53 -16.24
CA ASP A 435 1.83 -14.80 -17.39
C ASP A 435 0.33 -14.87 -17.05
N LYS A 436 -0.01 -15.23 -15.80
CA LYS A 436 -1.39 -15.35 -15.33
C LYS A 436 -1.58 -14.60 -14.03
N GLY A 437 -2.18 -13.43 -14.09
CA GLY A 437 -2.46 -12.58 -12.95
C GLY A 437 -3.89 -12.01 -13.01
N SER A 438 -4.10 -10.87 -12.32
CA SER A 438 -5.37 -10.12 -12.34
C SER A 438 -5.59 -9.32 -13.63
N ALA A 439 -4.63 -9.33 -14.54
CA ALA A 439 -4.70 -8.65 -15.84
C ALA A 439 -4.06 -9.51 -16.94
N GLU A 440 -4.48 -9.29 -18.17
CA GLU A 440 -3.83 -9.85 -19.37
C GLU A 440 -2.58 -9.02 -19.68
N VAL A 441 -1.41 -9.67 -19.74
CA VAL A 441 -0.15 -9.01 -20.08
C VAL A 441 0.30 -9.48 -21.45
N ILE A 442 0.42 -8.54 -22.38
CA ILE A 442 0.92 -8.77 -23.74
C ILE A 442 2.33 -8.14 -23.80
N VAL A 443 3.34 -8.98 -23.79
CA VAL A 443 4.74 -8.54 -23.92
C VAL A 443 5.12 -8.48 -25.39
N GLN A 444 5.74 -7.38 -25.81
CA GLN A 444 6.27 -7.24 -27.15
C GLN A 444 7.69 -7.77 -27.21
N GLU A 445 7.91 -8.85 -27.95
CA GLU A 445 9.23 -9.50 -28.10
C GLU A 445 10.23 -8.64 -28.90
N GLU A 446 9.73 -7.95 -29.96
CA GLU A 446 10.55 -7.07 -30.77
C GLU A 446 10.42 -5.60 -30.30
N ILE A 447 11.46 -5.10 -29.67
CA ILE A 447 11.50 -3.69 -29.23
C ILE A 447 11.80 -2.79 -30.42
N PRO A 448 11.07 -1.68 -30.60
CA PRO A 448 11.30 -0.75 -31.70
C PRO A 448 12.75 -0.22 -31.68
N ARG A 449 13.45 -0.33 -32.81
CA ARG A 449 14.85 0.10 -32.97
C ARG A 449 15.07 1.60 -32.74
N ASN A 450 13.99 2.38 -32.70
CA ASN A 450 14.03 3.84 -32.54
C ASN A 450 14.33 4.31 -31.11
N ASN A 451 14.31 3.42 -30.12
CA ASN A 451 14.63 3.76 -28.74
C ASN A 451 15.59 2.73 -28.13
N PRO A 452 16.92 2.92 -28.26
CA PRO A 452 17.93 1.96 -27.84
C PRO A 452 18.00 1.78 -26.32
N SER A 453 17.46 2.70 -25.53
CA SER A 453 17.42 2.59 -24.07
C SER A 453 16.27 1.72 -23.56
N MET A 454 15.25 1.42 -24.38
CA MET A 454 14.10 0.64 -23.99
C MET A 454 14.41 -0.85 -24.07
N LYS A 455 14.25 -1.59 -22.96
CA LYS A 455 14.49 -3.04 -22.87
C LYS A 455 13.22 -3.87 -22.73
N SER A 456 12.12 -3.25 -22.25
CA SER A 456 10.84 -3.94 -22.13
C SER A 456 9.68 -3.04 -22.57
N LEU A 457 8.75 -3.63 -23.31
CA LEU A 457 7.48 -3.02 -23.70
C LEU A 457 6.36 -4.03 -23.46
N ALA A 458 5.36 -3.67 -22.66
CA ALA A 458 4.21 -4.52 -22.37
C ALA A 458 2.92 -3.71 -22.38
N ILE A 459 1.84 -4.34 -22.81
CA ILE A 459 0.48 -3.81 -22.71
C ILE A 459 -0.28 -4.68 -21.71
N VAL A 460 -0.79 -4.04 -20.68
CA VAL A 460 -1.54 -4.68 -19.58
C VAL A 460 -2.99 -4.27 -19.69
N ARG A 461 -3.89 -5.24 -19.79
CA ARG A 461 -5.33 -5.02 -19.88
C ARG A 461 -6.04 -5.60 -18.67
N PRO A 462 -6.94 -4.83 -18.00
CA PRO A 462 -7.80 -5.41 -16.98
C PRO A 462 -8.68 -6.52 -17.59
N LEU A 463 -8.85 -7.63 -16.86
CA LEU A 463 -9.70 -8.75 -17.34
C LEU A 463 -11.17 -8.36 -17.40
N GLU A 464 -11.62 -7.45 -16.56
CA GLU A 464 -12.98 -6.95 -16.53
C GLU A 464 -13.07 -5.56 -17.15
N THR A 465 -14.09 -5.36 -17.94
CA THR A 465 -14.38 -4.04 -18.55
C THR A 465 -14.87 -3.06 -17.50
N ARG A 466 -14.38 -1.82 -17.57
CA ARG A 466 -14.70 -0.69 -16.67
C ARG A 466 -14.06 -0.74 -15.28
N ARG A 467 -13.02 -1.52 -15.05
CA ARG A 467 -12.24 -1.39 -13.81
C ARG A 467 -11.47 -0.08 -13.77
N HIS A 468 -11.30 0.44 -12.56
CA HIS A 468 -10.55 1.65 -12.25
C HIS A 468 -9.12 1.35 -11.80
N SER A 469 -8.75 0.09 -11.71
CA SER A 469 -7.41 -0.35 -11.30
C SER A 469 -6.89 -1.49 -12.15
N CYS A 470 -5.58 -1.56 -12.27
CA CYS A 470 -4.88 -2.66 -12.94
C CYS A 470 -3.61 -2.96 -12.16
N SER A 471 -3.36 -4.23 -11.87
CA SER A 471 -2.14 -4.66 -11.22
C SER A 471 -1.37 -5.65 -12.07
N VAL A 472 -0.05 -5.50 -12.09
CA VAL A 472 0.86 -6.40 -12.78
C VAL A 472 1.99 -6.78 -11.84
N THR A 473 2.38 -8.05 -11.90
CA THR A 473 3.47 -8.62 -11.09
C THR A 473 4.64 -8.98 -12.01
N PHE A 474 5.83 -8.57 -11.64
CA PHE A 474 7.06 -8.85 -12.38
C PHE A 474 8.25 -8.89 -11.44
N TRP A 475 9.35 -9.53 -11.85
CA TRP A 475 10.62 -9.42 -11.17
C TRP A 475 11.67 -8.77 -12.07
N VAL A 476 12.73 -8.28 -11.46
CA VAL A 476 13.84 -7.59 -12.11
C VAL A 476 15.14 -8.19 -11.59
N GLU A 477 16.13 -8.33 -12.43
CA GLU A 477 17.47 -8.78 -12.02
C GLU A 477 18.12 -7.77 -11.08
N ASP A 478 18.72 -8.25 -10.00
CA ASP A 478 19.43 -7.41 -9.04
C ASP A 478 20.58 -6.65 -9.73
N GLY A 479 20.75 -5.41 -9.32
CA GLY A 479 21.77 -4.54 -9.91
C GLY A 479 21.36 -3.85 -11.20
N HIS A 480 20.16 -4.09 -11.70
CA HIS A 480 19.59 -3.34 -12.81
C HIS A 480 18.67 -2.22 -12.28
N TRP A 481 18.86 -1.01 -12.75
CA TRP A 481 18.07 0.16 -12.35
C TRP A 481 17.70 1.01 -13.57
N GLY A 482 16.64 1.75 -13.46
CA GLY A 482 16.17 2.61 -14.55
C GLY A 482 14.75 3.10 -14.30
N MET A 483 14.19 3.75 -15.31
CA MET A 483 12.84 4.29 -15.26
C MET A 483 11.85 3.33 -15.93
N VAL A 484 10.68 3.18 -15.29
CA VAL A 484 9.50 2.56 -15.90
C VAL A 484 8.48 3.66 -16.17
N SER A 485 8.17 3.88 -17.43
CA SER A 485 7.12 4.78 -17.89
C SER A 485 5.80 4.01 -17.94
N VAL A 486 4.84 4.45 -17.17
CA VAL A 486 3.50 3.86 -17.03
C VAL A 486 2.50 4.78 -17.70
N THR A 487 1.97 4.39 -18.85
CA THR A 487 0.99 5.15 -19.61
C THR A 487 -0.39 4.51 -19.41
N ALA A 488 -1.26 5.16 -18.64
CA ALA A 488 -2.64 4.75 -18.44
C ALA A 488 -3.54 5.36 -19.52
N LEU A 489 -4.34 4.55 -20.20
CA LEU A 489 -5.30 4.97 -21.23
C LEU A 489 -6.73 4.80 -20.69
N ALA A 490 -7.52 5.88 -20.77
CA ALA A 490 -8.91 5.88 -20.32
C ALA A 490 -9.87 5.44 -21.44
N VAL A 491 -10.95 4.72 -21.07
CA VAL A 491 -12.00 4.26 -22.00
C VAL A 491 -12.83 5.41 -22.58
N PRO A 492 -13.26 6.46 -21.81
CA PRO A 492 -14.15 7.48 -22.33
C PRO A 492 -13.55 8.24 -23.52
N ALA A 493 -14.38 8.56 -24.51
CA ALA A 493 -13.99 9.39 -25.65
C ALA A 493 -14.13 10.89 -25.35
N PRO A 494 -13.19 11.75 -25.78
CA PRO A 494 -11.97 11.40 -26.51
C PRO A 494 -10.98 10.63 -25.63
N ARG A 495 -10.36 9.60 -26.17
CA ARG A 495 -9.38 8.80 -25.43
C ARG A 495 -8.24 9.69 -24.95
N THR A 496 -8.02 9.70 -23.66
CA THR A 496 -6.96 10.45 -23.02
C THR A 496 -5.97 9.48 -22.38
N ALA A 497 -4.72 9.88 -22.30
CA ALA A 497 -3.66 9.11 -21.67
C ALA A 497 -2.94 9.97 -20.63
N GLN A 498 -2.52 9.33 -19.54
CA GLN A 498 -1.59 9.95 -18.58
C GLN A 498 -0.36 9.08 -18.42
N VAL A 499 0.78 9.74 -18.34
CA VAL A 499 2.09 9.11 -18.14
C VAL A 499 2.56 9.40 -16.73
N LYS A 500 2.97 8.35 -16.02
CA LYS A 500 3.67 8.39 -14.74
C LYS A 500 4.97 7.62 -14.87
N THR A 501 5.99 8.05 -14.17
CA THR A 501 7.28 7.36 -14.14
C THR A 501 7.52 6.78 -12.76
N VAL A 502 8.03 5.56 -12.71
CA VAL A 502 8.44 4.86 -11.49
C VAL A 502 9.91 4.51 -11.62
N GLN A 503 10.70 4.82 -10.61
CA GLN A 503 12.12 4.47 -10.57
C GLN A 503 12.29 3.09 -9.97
N LEU A 504 12.89 2.18 -10.73
CA LEU A 504 13.41 0.91 -10.22
C LEU A 504 14.79 1.14 -9.63
N ARG A 505 14.97 0.66 -8.41
CA ARG A 505 16.23 0.77 -7.66
C ARG A 505 17.09 -0.48 -7.87
N PRO A 506 18.42 -0.37 -7.73
CA PRO A 506 19.34 -1.51 -7.95
C PRO A 506 19.10 -2.70 -7.00
N LEU A 507 18.66 -2.43 -5.77
CA LEU A 507 18.32 -3.43 -4.75
C LEU A 507 16.84 -3.28 -4.36
N PRO A 508 15.91 -3.67 -5.24
CA PRO A 508 14.49 -3.36 -5.06
C PRO A 508 13.81 -4.17 -3.96
N LEU A 509 14.37 -5.33 -3.55
CA LEU A 509 13.79 -6.23 -2.55
C LEU A 509 14.22 -5.90 -1.11
N TYR A 510 15.08 -4.90 -0.91
CA TYR A 510 15.48 -4.49 0.43
C TYR A 510 14.46 -3.56 1.05
N GLU A 511 14.19 -3.75 2.34
CA GLU A 511 13.30 -2.91 3.13
C GLU A 511 14.04 -2.40 4.37
N ARG A 512 13.80 -1.16 4.77
CA ARG A 512 14.45 -0.57 5.93
C ARG A 512 13.93 -1.17 7.24
N VAL A 513 14.84 -1.49 8.16
CA VAL A 513 14.55 -2.00 9.51
C VAL A 513 14.80 -0.90 10.56
N GLY A 514 13.92 -0.77 11.57
CA GLY A 514 13.88 0.38 12.48
C GLY A 514 15.02 0.49 13.48
N LYS A 515 15.69 -0.60 13.86
CA LYS A 515 16.88 -0.56 14.75
C LYS A 515 18.04 -1.30 14.10
N VAL A 516 19.21 -0.71 14.22
CA VAL A 516 20.47 -1.43 14.01
C VAL A 516 20.54 -2.49 15.12
N ASP A 517 20.34 -3.74 14.78
CA ASP A 517 20.67 -4.83 15.71
C ASP A 517 22.18 -4.71 16.00
N GLU A 518 22.54 -4.50 17.25
CA GLU A 518 23.94 -4.52 17.71
C GLU A 518 24.59 -5.88 17.41
N ALA A 519 23.78 -6.94 17.14
CA ALA A 519 24.22 -8.23 16.63
C ALA A 519 24.92 -8.19 15.27
N LEU A 520 24.78 -7.12 14.47
CA LEU A 520 25.59 -6.90 13.26
C LEU A 520 27.03 -6.48 13.54
N THR A 521 27.37 -6.13 14.79
CA THR A 521 28.70 -5.68 15.19
C THR A 521 29.44 -6.69 16.08
N GLY A 522 28.81 -7.82 16.45
CA GLY A 522 29.42 -8.87 17.28
C GLY A 522 30.19 -9.90 16.46
N GLU A 523 31.41 -10.25 16.88
CA GLU A 523 32.25 -11.27 16.24
C GLU A 523 31.68 -12.70 16.32
N GLU A 524 30.57 -12.94 17.00
CA GLU A 524 29.97 -14.26 17.27
C GLU A 524 28.59 -14.50 16.62
N GLY A 525 28.18 -13.70 15.61
CA GLY A 525 26.92 -13.94 14.89
C GLY A 525 26.98 -15.14 13.94
N PRO A 526 25.89 -15.93 13.74
CA PRO A 526 25.86 -17.09 12.83
C PRO A 526 25.97 -16.71 11.34
N ALA A 527 25.97 -15.43 10.99
CA ALA A 527 26.05 -14.94 9.63
C ALA A 527 27.49 -14.63 9.24
N ALA A 528 27.93 -15.19 8.10
CA ALA A 528 29.20 -14.88 7.46
C ALA A 528 29.16 -13.46 6.88
N LEU A 529 29.39 -12.42 7.69
CA LEU A 529 29.31 -11.03 7.29
C LEU A 529 30.57 -10.60 6.53
N SER A 530 30.36 -10.08 5.34
CA SER A 530 31.38 -9.42 4.53
C SER A 530 31.23 -7.91 4.65
N THR A 531 32.33 -7.16 4.52
CA THR A 531 32.36 -5.71 4.67
C THR A 531 32.93 -5.04 3.43
N MET A 532 32.44 -3.87 3.11
CA MET A 532 32.96 -2.99 2.07
C MET A 532 33.10 -1.57 2.66
N GLU A 533 34.33 -1.08 2.66
CA GLU A 533 34.64 0.31 2.98
C GLU A 533 34.73 1.13 1.70
N VAL A 534 34.14 2.32 1.73
CA VAL A 534 34.20 3.29 0.65
C VAL A 534 34.86 4.56 1.20
N GLN A 535 35.94 4.97 0.58
CA GLN A 535 36.66 6.18 0.94
C GLN A 535 36.75 7.12 -0.27
N GLY A 536 36.68 8.43 -0.05
CA GLY A 536 36.71 9.40 -1.14
C GLY A 536 36.40 10.82 -0.72
N LYS A 537 36.36 11.74 -1.69
CA LYS A 537 36.07 13.16 -1.47
C LYS A 537 34.58 13.47 -1.61
N PHE A 538 33.72 12.73 -0.91
CA PHE A 538 32.27 12.94 -0.89
C PHE A 538 31.82 13.43 0.48
N SER A 539 30.70 14.18 0.52
CA SER A 539 30.04 14.54 1.79
C SER A 539 29.09 13.44 2.24
N ALA A 540 28.71 13.43 3.51
CA ALA A 540 27.68 12.54 4.04
C ALA A 540 26.34 12.71 3.30
N ARG A 541 26.02 13.92 2.81
CA ARG A 541 24.83 14.19 1.98
C ARG A 541 24.91 13.55 0.60
N ASP A 542 26.10 13.52 -0.02
CA ASP A 542 26.29 12.84 -1.29
C ASP A 542 26.08 11.35 -1.14
N MET A 543 26.72 10.73 -0.13
CA MET A 543 26.52 9.32 0.18
C MET A 543 25.06 9.01 0.49
N HIS A 544 24.38 9.83 1.29
CA HIS A 544 22.96 9.67 1.58
C HIS A 544 22.11 9.69 0.29
N SER A 545 22.39 10.62 -0.64
CA SER A 545 21.70 10.70 -1.92
C SER A 545 21.92 9.46 -2.81
N TRP A 546 23.09 8.82 -2.72
CA TRP A 546 23.38 7.58 -3.41
C TRP A 546 22.64 6.39 -2.78
N ILE A 547 22.64 6.30 -1.44
CA ILE A 547 21.87 5.29 -0.70
C ILE A 547 20.37 5.42 -0.98
N LEU A 548 19.84 6.64 -1.04
CA LEU A 548 18.43 6.90 -1.37
C LEU A 548 18.03 6.34 -2.75
N LYS A 549 18.94 6.42 -3.72
CA LYS A 549 18.72 5.87 -5.06
C LYS A 549 18.95 4.36 -5.12
N LEU A 550 19.79 3.80 -4.25
CA LEU A 550 20.16 2.38 -4.20
C LEU A 550 19.07 1.53 -3.52
N LEU A 551 18.57 1.99 -2.36
CA LEU A 551 17.74 1.20 -1.44
C LEU A 551 16.37 1.83 -1.20
N PRO A 552 15.29 1.05 -1.23
CA PRO A 552 13.95 1.51 -0.84
C PRO A 552 13.89 1.86 0.65
N GLY A 553 12.92 2.71 1.03
CA GLY A 553 12.70 3.07 2.43
C GLY A 553 13.77 3.96 3.07
N THR A 554 14.79 4.39 2.30
CA THR A 554 15.76 5.38 2.78
C THR A 554 15.07 6.72 3.01
N PRO A 555 15.32 7.43 4.13
CA PRO A 555 14.74 8.74 4.40
C PRO A 555 15.02 9.74 3.27
N GLU A 556 14.03 10.55 2.91
CA GLU A 556 14.22 11.58 1.86
C GLU A 556 15.14 12.72 2.35
N ILE A 557 15.12 13.01 3.65
CA ILE A 557 15.88 14.10 4.26
C ILE A 557 17.06 13.52 5.04
N TYR A 558 18.27 13.96 4.70
CA TYR A 558 19.46 13.66 5.48
C TYR A 558 19.44 14.34 6.84
N GLN A 559 19.72 13.58 7.89
CA GLN A 559 19.87 14.09 9.26
C GLN A 559 21.25 13.70 9.80
N GLU A 560 21.97 14.67 10.37
CA GLU A 560 23.31 14.46 10.92
C GLU A 560 23.35 13.40 12.04
N LYS A 561 22.27 13.19 12.75
CA LYS A 561 22.14 12.15 13.79
C LYS A 561 21.96 10.73 13.24
N THR A 562 21.64 10.58 11.96
CA THR A 562 21.32 9.29 11.31
C THR A 562 22.45 8.87 10.39
N SER A 563 23.63 8.61 10.92
CA SER A 563 24.77 8.08 10.17
C SER A 563 24.76 6.56 10.01
N SER A 564 23.69 5.89 10.46
CA SER A 564 23.56 4.43 10.40
C SER A 564 22.14 4.04 9.97
N LEU A 565 22.06 3.19 8.94
CA LEU A 565 20.82 2.65 8.39
C LEU A 565 20.93 1.14 8.31
N SER A 566 19.83 0.43 8.57
CA SER A 566 19.75 -1.03 8.45
C SER A 566 18.61 -1.42 7.52
N TYR A 567 18.86 -2.41 6.69
CA TYR A 567 17.94 -2.96 5.72
C TYR A 567 17.91 -4.48 5.82
N GLU A 568 16.81 -5.08 5.39
CA GLU A 568 16.64 -6.51 5.28
C GLU A 568 16.03 -6.85 3.92
N ASP A 569 16.58 -7.85 3.25
CA ASP A 569 16.02 -8.40 2.02
C ASP A 569 14.71 -9.14 2.34
N THR A 570 13.64 -8.81 1.67
CA THR A 570 12.31 -9.40 1.89
C THR A 570 12.19 -10.84 1.43
N PHE A 571 13.10 -11.31 0.56
CA PHE A 571 13.07 -12.67 0.01
C PHE A 571 14.10 -13.60 0.65
N PHE A 572 15.39 -13.23 0.70
CA PHE A 572 16.44 -14.06 1.32
C PHE A 572 16.68 -13.75 2.80
N HIS A 573 16.09 -12.68 3.33
CA HIS A 573 16.28 -12.18 4.71
C HIS A 573 17.73 -11.81 5.05
N HIS A 574 18.52 -11.45 4.01
CA HIS A 574 19.85 -10.93 4.23
C HIS A 574 19.79 -9.53 4.83
N LYS A 575 20.54 -9.31 5.90
CA LYS A 575 20.65 -7.98 6.50
C LYS A 575 21.77 -7.18 5.82
N LEU A 576 21.55 -5.88 5.61
CA LEU A 576 22.51 -4.92 5.09
C LEU A 576 22.59 -3.73 6.04
N GLY A 577 23.71 -3.59 6.72
CA GLY A 577 24.03 -2.43 7.56
C GLY A 577 24.84 -1.41 6.76
N VAL A 578 24.49 -0.12 6.90
CA VAL A 578 25.18 0.98 6.25
C VAL A 578 25.52 2.03 7.30
N LYS A 579 26.80 2.38 7.46
CA LYS A 579 27.29 3.49 8.28
C LYS A 579 28.03 4.44 7.38
N TYR A 580 27.76 5.74 7.46
CA TYR A 580 28.40 6.70 6.56
C TYR A 580 28.61 8.07 7.22
N GLY A 581 29.59 8.78 6.71
CA GLY A 581 29.97 10.13 7.13
C GLY A 581 30.67 10.86 5.99
N ASP A 582 31.32 11.98 6.31
CA ASP A 582 32.12 12.70 5.31
C ASP A 582 33.35 11.89 4.92
N GLY A 583 33.49 11.59 3.62
CA GLY A 583 34.62 10.90 3.04
C GLY A 583 34.72 9.40 3.37
N HIS A 584 33.79 8.83 4.13
CA HIS A 584 33.85 7.44 4.56
C HIS A 584 32.47 6.81 4.63
N ALA A 585 32.33 5.56 4.14
CA ALA A 585 31.14 4.74 4.33
C ALA A 585 31.50 3.27 4.51
N LEU A 586 30.77 2.55 5.35
CA LEU A 586 30.92 1.14 5.65
C LEU A 586 29.62 0.40 5.36
N PHE A 587 29.69 -0.60 4.51
CA PHE A 587 28.59 -1.53 4.20
C PHE A 587 28.90 -2.89 4.77
N THR A 588 27.96 -3.51 5.49
CA THR A 588 28.12 -4.81 6.14
C THR A 588 26.95 -5.70 5.78
N THR A 589 27.19 -6.86 5.16
CA THR A 589 26.12 -7.78 4.76
C THR A 589 26.62 -9.22 4.60
N GLY A 590 25.71 -10.19 4.71
CA GLY A 590 25.97 -11.59 4.32
C GLY A 590 25.80 -11.84 2.83
N SER A 591 25.15 -10.95 2.06
CA SER A 591 24.92 -11.10 0.62
C SER A 591 26.09 -10.55 -0.20
N LEU A 592 26.80 -11.41 -0.91
CA LEU A 592 27.86 -10.99 -1.85
C LEU A 592 27.30 -10.22 -3.04
N GLN A 593 26.12 -10.59 -3.51
CA GLN A 593 25.40 -9.91 -4.59
C GLN A 593 25.10 -8.45 -4.22
N ALA A 594 24.58 -8.22 -3.01
CA ALA A 594 24.28 -6.88 -2.52
C ALA A 594 25.55 -6.01 -2.46
N LEU A 595 26.70 -6.56 -2.04
CA LEU A 595 27.97 -5.84 -2.05
C LEU A 595 28.41 -5.48 -3.47
N MET A 596 28.32 -6.43 -4.41
CA MET A 596 28.69 -6.20 -5.80
C MET A 596 27.81 -5.10 -6.43
N VAL A 597 26.51 -5.19 -6.26
CA VAL A 597 25.54 -4.20 -6.76
C VAL A 597 25.82 -2.83 -6.14
N THR A 598 26.03 -2.77 -4.82
CA THR A 598 26.34 -1.52 -4.11
C THR A 598 27.63 -0.89 -4.63
N LYS A 599 28.71 -1.67 -4.80
CA LYS A 599 29.98 -1.19 -5.35
C LYS A 599 29.81 -0.60 -6.75
N ARG A 600 29.15 -1.35 -7.66
CA ARG A 600 28.92 -0.91 -9.04
C ARG A 600 28.07 0.36 -9.11
N PHE A 601 27.01 0.44 -8.28
CA PHE A 601 26.12 1.59 -8.27
C PHE A 601 26.77 2.84 -7.67
N ILE A 602 27.51 2.72 -6.57
CA ILE A 602 28.25 3.85 -5.98
C ILE A 602 29.33 4.34 -6.94
N SER A 603 30.07 3.43 -7.61
CA SER A 603 31.03 3.79 -8.65
C SER A 603 30.38 4.58 -9.79
N TYR A 604 29.20 4.15 -10.23
CA TYR A 604 28.41 4.86 -11.25
C TYR A 604 28.02 6.28 -10.77
N CYS A 605 27.43 6.41 -9.59
CA CYS A 605 27.04 7.70 -9.03
C CYS A 605 28.21 8.65 -8.77
N ALA A 606 29.35 8.12 -8.31
CA ALA A 606 30.57 8.88 -8.11
C ALA A 606 31.17 9.39 -9.45
N SER A 607 31.13 8.53 -10.47
CA SER A 607 31.58 8.89 -11.82
C SER A 607 30.71 9.99 -12.45
N GLU A 608 29.39 9.95 -12.26
CA GLU A 608 28.48 11.03 -12.71
C GLU A 608 28.84 12.39 -12.11
N ARG A 609 29.36 12.41 -10.87
CA ARG A 609 29.74 13.64 -10.17
C ARG A 609 31.24 13.94 -10.23
N LEU A 610 32.03 13.14 -10.95
CA LEU A 610 33.49 13.23 -11.05
C LEU A 610 34.17 13.18 -9.66
N ILE A 611 33.64 12.37 -8.75
CA ILE A 611 34.21 12.13 -7.42
C ILE A 611 35.02 10.83 -7.46
N GLU A 612 36.26 10.90 -7.04
CA GLU A 612 37.13 9.72 -6.88
C GLU A 612 36.72 8.97 -5.61
N VAL A 613 36.50 7.67 -5.73
CA VAL A 613 36.17 6.77 -4.62
C VAL A 613 37.00 5.50 -4.69
N ASP A 614 37.51 5.08 -3.54
CA ASP A 614 38.27 3.85 -3.36
C ASP A 614 37.41 2.82 -2.58
N PHE A 615 37.52 1.55 -2.96
CA PHE A 615 36.75 0.47 -2.35
C PHE A 615 37.71 -0.58 -1.77
N ALA A 616 37.57 -0.85 -0.47
CA ALA A 616 38.23 -1.96 0.21
C ALA A 616 37.15 -2.99 0.59
N VAL A 617 37.18 -4.16 -0.02
CA VAL A 617 36.21 -5.24 0.22
C VAL A 617 36.89 -6.37 0.97
N ASN A 618 36.30 -6.78 2.10
CA ASN A 618 36.71 -7.92 2.87
C ASN A 618 35.62 -8.98 2.85
N VAL A 619 35.83 -10.05 2.11
CA VAL A 619 34.89 -11.16 1.94
C VAL A 619 35.15 -12.22 3.01
N HIS A 620 34.11 -12.60 3.76
CA HIS A 620 34.21 -13.67 4.74
C HIS A 620 34.37 -15.02 4.06
N SER A 621 35.29 -15.88 4.57
CA SER A 621 35.61 -17.19 3.96
C SER A 621 34.40 -18.12 3.78
N LYS A 622 33.37 -18.01 4.62
CA LYS A 622 32.14 -18.82 4.53
C LYS A 622 31.02 -18.13 3.76
N ALA A 623 31.26 -16.94 3.15
CA ALA A 623 30.20 -16.15 2.53
C ALA A 623 29.50 -16.90 1.38
N VAL A 624 30.24 -17.62 0.54
CA VAL A 624 29.66 -18.40 -0.57
C VAL A 624 28.71 -19.48 -0.02
N ARG A 625 29.14 -20.27 0.96
CA ARG A 625 28.33 -21.32 1.57
C ARG A 625 27.08 -20.74 2.25
N PHE A 626 27.22 -19.60 2.90
CA PHE A 626 26.08 -18.89 3.51
C PHE A 626 25.04 -18.48 2.45
N ASN A 627 25.45 -17.88 1.33
CA ASN A 627 24.53 -17.51 0.25
C ASN A 627 23.85 -18.74 -0.37
N LEU A 628 24.62 -19.82 -0.63
CA LEU A 628 24.06 -21.07 -1.14
C LEU A 628 23.05 -21.70 -0.16
N SER A 629 23.30 -21.64 1.16
CA SER A 629 22.36 -22.15 2.16
C SER A 629 21.03 -21.39 2.19
N CYS A 630 20.97 -20.14 1.70
CA CYS A 630 19.74 -19.37 1.55
C CYS A 630 19.01 -19.66 0.21
N ILE A 631 19.78 -19.88 -0.86
CA ILE A 631 19.25 -20.08 -2.23
C ILE A 631 18.74 -21.52 -2.43
N VAL A 632 19.52 -22.53 -2.05
CA VAL A 632 19.23 -23.95 -2.37
C VAL A 632 17.89 -24.44 -1.81
N PRO A 633 17.50 -24.17 -0.56
CA PRO A 633 16.20 -24.61 -0.04
C PRO A 633 15.01 -24.04 -0.85
N ARG A 634 15.15 -22.81 -1.35
CA ARG A 634 14.12 -22.17 -2.19
C ARG A 634 14.05 -22.80 -3.59
N ILE A 635 15.20 -23.12 -4.20
CA ILE A 635 15.26 -23.87 -5.45
C ILE A 635 14.59 -25.23 -5.29
N THR A 636 14.91 -25.95 -4.22
CA THR A 636 14.32 -27.28 -3.94
C THR A 636 12.80 -27.20 -3.76
N ALA A 637 12.32 -26.21 -3.02
CA ALA A 637 10.87 -25.98 -2.82
C ALA A 637 10.17 -25.65 -4.16
N CYS A 638 10.77 -24.81 -5.00
CA CYS A 638 10.23 -24.50 -6.33
C CYS A 638 10.23 -25.75 -7.24
N ASN A 639 11.30 -26.53 -7.28
CA ASN A 639 11.38 -27.76 -8.05
C ASN A 639 10.29 -28.75 -7.64
N THR A 640 10.08 -28.94 -6.33
CA THR A 640 8.99 -29.78 -5.81
C THR A 640 7.62 -29.29 -6.26
N GLY A 641 7.37 -27.98 -6.22
CA GLY A 641 6.13 -27.37 -6.70
C GLY A 641 5.90 -27.59 -8.20
N LEU A 642 6.94 -27.42 -9.03
CA LEU A 642 6.88 -27.62 -10.47
C LEU A 642 6.65 -29.11 -10.82
N GLN A 643 7.29 -30.03 -10.10
CA GLN A 643 7.09 -31.49 -10.27
C GLN A 643 5.68 -31.90 -9.85
N SER A 644 5.13 -31.31 -8.80
CA SER A 644 3.77 -31.60 -8.33
C SER A 644 2.71 -31.26 -9.36
N LEU A 645 2.88 -30.20 -10.17
CA LEU A 645 1.94 -29.93 -11.26
C LEU A 645 2.03 -30.96 -12.36
N ARG A 646 3.23 -31.33 -12.81
CA ARG A 646 3.42 -32.35 -13.85
C ARG A 646 2.81 -33.69 -13.43
N LEU A 647 3.03 -34.08 -12.17
CA LEU A 647 2.43 -35.28 -11.61
C LEU A 647 0.90 -35.18 -11.55
N LEU A 648 0.38 -34.01 -11.15
CA LEU A 648 -1.07 -33.76 -11.12
C LEU A 648 -1.71 -33.89 -12.50
N GLU A 649 -1.10 -33.33 -13.54
CA GLU A 649 -1.58 -33.43 -14.92
C GLU A 649 -1.58 -34.88 -15.39
N ALA A 650 -0.51 -35.62 -15.13
CA ALA A 650 -0.44 -37.05 -15.46
C ALA A 650 -1.52 -37.88 -14.72
N LEU A 651 -1.77 -37.58 -13.44
CA LEU A 651 -2.82 -38.26 -12.66
C LEU A 651 -4.22 -37.91 -13.18
N GLN A 652 -4.46 -36.68 -13.63
CA GLN A 652 -5.73 -36.28 -14.24
C GLN A 652 -5.96 -36.93 -15.60
N GLU A 653 -4.93 -37.07 -16.42
CA GLU A 653 -5.02 -37.84 -17.69
C GLU A 653 -5.38 -39.32 -17.43
N LEU A 654 -4.68 -39.97 -16.49
CA LEU A 654 -4.97 -41.36 -16.12
C LEU A 654 -6.42 -41.54 -15.60
N GLN A 655 -6.92 -40.57 -14.86
CA GLN A 655 -8.29 -40.58 -14.36
C GLN A 655 -9.33 -40.41 -15.51
N GLY A 656 -9.04 -39.56 -16.51
CA GLY A 656 -9.90 -39.30 -17.64
C GLY A 656 -9.96 -40.48 -18.60
N ASP A 657 -8.84 -41.09 -18.97
CA ASP A 657 -8.73 -42.12 -19.97
C ASP A 657 -9.19 -43.52 -19.51
N GLN A 658 -8.98 -43.85 -18.24
CA GLN A 658 -9.21 -45.22 -17.74
C GLN A 658 -10.36 -45.34 -16.75
N GLN A 659 -11.10 -44.28 -16.46
CA GLN A 659 -12.12 -44.24 -15.38
C GLN A 659 -11.63 -44.83 -14.02
N THR A 660 -10.35 -44.71 -13.78
CA THR A 660 -9.72 -45.27 -12.58
C THR A 660 -10.25 -44.52 -11.34
N ALA A 661 -10.84 -45.24 -10.41
CA ALA A 661 -11.37 -44.65 -9.19
C ALA A 661 -10.21 -44.00 -8.38
N VAL A 662 -10.41 -42.79 -7.87
CA VAL A 662 -9.42 -42.05 -7.04
C VAL A 662 -8.89 -42.93 -5.90
N ALA A 663 -9.71 -43.82 -5.37
CA ALA A 663 -9.35 -44.75 -4.31
C ALA A 663 -8.22 -45.76 -4.69
N CYS A 664 -7.92 -45.93 -5.98
CA CYS A 664 -6.84 -46.80 -6.43
C CYS A 664 -5.44 -46.16 -6.35
N PHE A 665 -5.36 -44.84 -6.21
CA PHE A 665 -4.09 -44.13 -6.09
C PHE A 665 -3.52 -44.19 -4.65
N PRO A 666 -2.19 -44.09 -4.49
CA PRO A 666 -1.56 -43.89 -3.19
C PRO A 666 -2.13 -42.64 -2.46
N LYS A 667 -2.14 -42.65 -1.15
CA LYS A 667 -2.69 -41.55 -0.33
C LYS A 667 -2.08 -40.18 -0.66
N GLU A 668 -0.81 -40.13 -0.97
CA GLU A 668 -0.10 -38.90 -1.37
C GLU A 668 -0.65 -38.32 -2.70
N HIS A 669 -0.94 -39.21 -3.66
CA HIS A 669 -1.53 -38.81 -4.95
C HIS A 669 -3.01 -38.37 -4.80
N GLN A 670 -3.76 -39.00 -3.89
CA GLN A 670 -5.12 -38.57 -3.56
C GLN A 670 -5.13 -37.19 -2.96
N GLN A 671 -4.24 -36.89 -1.99
CA GLN A 671 -4.08 -35.57 -1.40
C GLN A 671 -3.66 -34.52 -2.42
N LEU A 672 -2.84 -34.89 -3.41
CA LEU A 672 -2.45 -33.99 -4.50
C LEU A 672 -3.64 -33.66 -5.40
N LEU A 673 -4.50 -34.64 -5.71
CA LEU A 673 -5.72 -34.44 -6.47
C LEU A 673 -6.74 -33.57 -5.72
N GLU A 674 -6.89 -33.74 -4.41
CA GLU A 674 -7.73 -32.90 -3.57
C GLU A 674 -7.29 -31.43 -3.57
N ARG A 675 -5.99 -31.18 -3.68
CA ARG A 675 -5.39 -29.84 -3.72
C ARG A 675 -5.12 -29.33 -5.14
N ALA A 676 -5.72 -29.94 -6.15
CA ALA A 676 -5.43 -29.65 -7.57
C ALA A 676 -5.55 -28.16 -7.93
N ASP A 677 -6.60 -27.50 -7.47
CA ASP A 677 -6.83 -26.07 -7.78
C ASP A 677 -5.78 -25.18 -7.10
N ALA A 678 -5.38 -25.49 -5.87
CA ALA A 678 -4.33 -24.76 -5.17
C ALA A 678 -2.97 -24.91 -5.87
N VAL A 679 -2.63 -26.13 -6.31
CA VAL A 679 -1.38 -26.41 -7.06
C VAL A 679 -1.38 -25.66 -8.40
N LYS A 680 -2.47 -25.70 -9.16
CA LYS A 680 -2.60 -24.97 -10.43
C LYS A 680 -2.51 -23.46 -10.25
N LYS A 681 -3.08 -22.92 -9.18
CA LYS A 681 -3.02 -21.49 -8.86
C LYS A 681 -1.61 -21.04 -8.45
N ALA A 682 -0.86 -21.89 -7.73
CA ALA A 682 0.49 -21.57 -7.26
C ALA A 682 1.55 -21.70 -8.38
N HIS A 683 1.32 -22.50 -9.41
CA HIS A 683 2.30 -22.83 -10.45
C HIS A 683 2.90 -21.61 -11.18
N PRO A 684 2.12 -20.63 -11.69
CA PRO A 684 2.73 -19.49 -12.39
C PRO A 684 3.72 -18.73 -11.54
N ARG A 685 3.42 -18.61 -10.23
CA ARG A 685 4.30 -17.97 -9.26
C ARG A 685 5.59 -18.78 -9.03
N ALA A 686 5.48 -20.11 -8.95
CA ALA A 686 6.65 -20.98 -8.82
C ALA A 686 7.58 -20.87 -10.05
N VAL A 687 7.05 -20.79 -11.26
CA VAL A 687 7.83 -20.56 -12.50
C VAL A 687 8.57 -19.23 -12.45
N LEU A 688 7.87 -18.16 -12.06
CA LEU A 688 8.45 -16.82 -11.94
C LEU A 688 9.54 -16.78 -10.87
N THR A 689 9.31 -17.38 -9.70
CA THR A 689 10.29 -17.47 -8.61
C THR A 689 11.53 -18.29 -9.04
N MET A 690 11.34 -19.38 -9.77
CA MET A 690 12.47 -20.16 -10.30
C MET A 690 13.33 -19.34 -11.26
N GLY A 691 12.73 -18.54 -12.15
CA GLY A 691 13.47 -17.63 -13.03
C GLY A 691 14.34 -16.64 -12.26
N TYR A 692 13.79 -16.04 -11.19
CA TYR A 692 14.57 -15.16 -10.31
C TYR A 692 15.70 -15.89 -9.58
N LEU A 693 15.45 -17.10 -9.03
CA LEU A 693 16.45 -17.89 -8.34
C LEU A 693 17.62 -18.30 -9.26
N GLN A 694 17.33 -18.65 -10.52
CA GLN A 694 18.34 -18.91 -11.52
C GLN A 694 19.18 -17.67 -11.83
N SER A 695 18.55 -16.52 -12.03
CA SER A 695 19.26 -15.24 -12.22
C SER A 695 20.10 -14.89 -10.99
N SER A 696 19.57 -15.07 -9.80
CA SER A 696 20.27 -14.83 -8.54
C SER A 696 21.49 -15.74 -8.37
N LEU A 697 21.40 -17.02 -8.76
CA LEU A 697 22.53 -17.95 -8.74
C LEU A 697 23.66 -17.50 -9.69
N LEU A 698 23.30 -17.04 -10.89
CA LEU A 698 24.28 -16.51 -11.83
C LEU A 698 24.92 -15.22 -11.32
N SER A 699 24.13 -14.32 -10.74
CA SER A 699 24.62 -13.07 -10.12
C SER A 699 25.55 -13.36 -8.92
N LEU A 700 25.25 -14.41 -8.13
CA LEU A 700 26.13 -14.84 -7.06
C LEU A 700 27.50 -15.29 -7.62
N TYR A 701 27.51 -16.07 -8.71
CA TYR A 701 28.76 -16.48 -9.36
C TYR A 701 29.56 -15.27 -9.83
N ASP A 702 28.93 -14.31 -10.49
CA ASP A 702 29.58 -13.06 -10.93
C ASP A 702 30.16 -12.26 -9.75
N SER A 703 29.47 -12.24 -8.60
CA SER A 703 29.97 -11.56 -7.40
C SER A 703 31.20 -12.26 -6.81
N VAL A 704 31.25 -13.60 -6.88
CA VAL A 704 32.43 -14.38 -6.46
C VAL A 704 33.62 -14.11 -7.42
N VAL A 705 33.39 -14.11 -8.72
CA VAL A 705 34.41 -13.76 -9.72
C VAL A 705 34.98 -12.35 -9.51
N GLU A 706 34.13 -11.39 -9.10
CA GLU A 706 34.58 -10.01 -8.88
C GLU A 706 35.42 -9.85 -7.61
N PHE A 707 35.08 -10.59 -6.54
CA PHE A 707 35.74 -10.43 -5.24
C PHE A 707 36.82 -11.49 -4.92
N VAL A 708 36.76 -12.64 -5.56
CA VAL A 708 37.71 -13.74 -5.36
C VAL A 708 38.50 -13.98 -6.65
N PRO A 709 39.74 -13.47 -6.76
CA PRO A 709 40.51 -13.48 -8.01
C PRO A 709 40.82 -14.87 -8.56
N THR A 710 40.74 -15.92 -7.73
CA THR A 710 41.00 -17.31 -8.12
C THR A 710 39.88 -17.95 -8.92
N THR A 711 38.66 -17.39 -8.87
CA THR A 711 37.51 -17.95 -9.56
C THR A 711 37.52 -17.61 -11.06
N PRO A 712 37.35 -18.60 -11.95
CA PRO A 712 37.34 -18.34 -13.39
C PRO A 712 36.12 -17.50 -13.80
N LYS A 713 36.28 -16.69 -14.85
CA LYS A 713 35.15 -15.91 -15.41
C LYS A 713 34.06 -16.85 -15.92
N MET A 714 32.81 -16.44 -15.80
CA MET A 714 31.65 -17.19 -16.28
C MET A 714 31.78 -17.49 -17.78
N SER A 715 31.78 -18.76 -18.13
CA SER A 715 31.70 -19.25 -19.51
C SER A 715 30.29 -19.76 -19.82
N PRO A 716 29.88 -19.89 -21.10
CA PRO A 716 28.60 -20.52 -21.45
C PRO A 716 28.42 -21.90 -20.82
N ALA A 717 29.50 -22.71 -20.81
CA ALA A 717 29.51 -24.06 -20.22
C ALA A 717 29.31 -24.00 -18.67
N THR A 718 29.95 -23.04 -17.99
CA THR A 718 29.75 -22.82 -16.54
C THR A 718 28.33 -22.41 -16.23
N LYS A 719 27.74 -21.54 -17.07
CA LYS A 719 26.35 -21.12 -16.94
C LYS A 719 25.38 -22.30 -17.06
N GLU A 720 25.56 -23.13 -18.10
CA GLU A 720 24.75 -24.33 -18.30
C GLU A 720 24.92 -25.33 -17.14
N ALA A 721 26.15 -25.53 -16.63
CA ALA A 721 26.38 -26.39 -15.48
C ALA A 721 25.70 -25.90 -14.20
N LEU A 722 25.73 -24.59 -13.90
CA LEU A 722 25.06 -24.00 -12.75
C LEU A 722 23.53 -24.18 -12.83
N LEU A 723 22.95 -23.93 -14.01
CA LEU A 723 21.50 -24.09 -14.22
C LEU A 723 21.09 -25.57 -14.19
N ALA A 724 21.90 -26.48 -14.70
CA ALA A 724 21.65 -27.91 -14.63
C ALA A 724 21.73 -28.44 -13.20
N ALA A 725 22.73 -28.03 -12.42
CA ALA A 725 22.86 -28.37 -11.00
C ALA A 725 21.65 -27.88 -10.18
N ALA A 726 21.09 -26.71 -10.50
CA ALA A 726 19.88 -26.19 -9.85
C ALA A 726 18.60 -26.92 -10.28
N GLY A 727 18.59 -27.65 -11.41
CA GLY A 727 17.37 -28.21 -12.00
C GLY A 727 16.88 -29.50 -11.36
N HIS A 728 17.75 -30.35 -10.82
CA HIS A 728 17.38 -31.69 -10.35
C HIS A 728 18.22 -32.09 -9.14
N GLY A 729 17.60 -32.82 -8.22
CA GLY A 729 18.28 -33.44 -7.05
C GLY A 729 17.70 -33.04 -5.71
N THR A 730 18.22 -33.69 -4.67
CA THR A 730 17.95 -33.30 -3.28
C THR A 730 18.72 -32.04 -2.90
N ALA A 731 18.30 -31.35 -1.85
CA ALA A 731 18.99 -30.13 -1.39
C ALA A 731 20.50 -30.36 -1.13
N SER A 732 20.88 -31.53 -0.59
CA SER A 732 22.29 -31.90 -0.33
C SER A 732 23.07 -32.12 -1.60
N GLU A 733 22.50 -32.77 -2.61
CA GLU A 733 23.13 -32.98 -3.91
C GLU A 733 23.37 -31.65 -4.65
N ILE A 734 22.32 -30.80 -4.71
CA ILE A 734 22.39 -29.46 -5.29
C ILE A 734 23.49 -28.64 -4.61
N THR A 735 23.52 -28.63 -3.25
CA THR A 735 24.54 -27.88 -2.49
C THR A 735 25.95 -28.37 -2.82
N SER A 736 26.19 -29.69 -2.79
CA SER A 736 27.53 -30.25 -3.04
C SER A 736 28.03 -29.97 -4.47
N GLU A 737 27.13 -30.04 -5.46
CA GLU A 737 27.47 -29.77 -6.85
C GLU A 737 27.75 -28.29 -7.09
N LEU A 738 26.92 -27.39 -6.51
CA LEU A 738 27.15 -25.96 -6.56
C LEU A 738 28.42 -25.56 -5.83
N GLU A 739 28.70 -26.09 -4.63
CA GLU A 739 29.94 -25.81 -3.91
C GLU A 739 31.16 -26.19 -4.75
N ARG A 740 31.14 -27.32 -5.43
CA ARG A 740 32.21 -27.73 -6.33
C ARG A 740 32.43 -26.73 -7.50
N LEU A 741 31.34 -26.21 -8.07
CA LEU A 741 31.42 -25.23 -9.16
C LEU A 741 31.92 -23.86 -8.71
N PHE A 742 31.59 -23.46 -7.48
CA PHE A 742 31.95 -22.15 -6.91
C PHE A 742 33.36 -22.11 -6.30
N LEU A 743 33.79 -23.22 -5.66
CA LEU A 743 35.04 -23.25 -4.86
C LEU A 743 36.22 -23.84 -5.62
N CYS A 744 36.01 -24.32 -6.88
CA CYS A 744 37.02 -24.97 -7.70
C CYS A 744 37.93 -25.85 -6.82
N ASP A 745 37.65 -27.16 -6.71
CA ASP A 745 38.41 -28.08 -5.86
C ASP A 745 39.91 -27.83 -5.99
N ASP A 746 40.55 -27.32 -4.93
CA ASP A 746 42.00 -27.21 -4.77
C ASP A 746 42.66 -28.59 -4.55
N GLU A 747 42.06 -29.70 -5.04
CA GLU A 747 42.60 -31.04 -4.90
C GLU A 747 43.73 -31.37 -5.92
N SER A 748 44.15 -30.40 -6.74
CA SER A 748 45.31 -30.64 -7.67
C SER A 748 46.65 -30.14 -7.15
N GLY A 749 46.80 -29.87 -5.85
CA GLY A 749 48.00 -29.30 -5.25
C GLY A 749 48.69 -30.12 -4.14
N ALA A 750 48.42 -31.45 -4.04
CA ALA A 750 49.14 -32.33 -3.09
C ALA A 750 49.59 -33.62 -3.78
N GLN A 751 50.58 -33.52 -4.64
CA GLN A 751 51.59 -34.58 -4.94
C GLN A 751 52.98 -33.99 -4.96
#